data_2ba27ffa4e59acd1d10a67c9665cd47c
#
_entry.id   2ba27ffa4e59acd1d10a67c9665cd47c
#
_cell.length_a   1.000
_cell.length_b   1.000
_cell.length_c   1.000
_cell.angle_alpha   90.00
_cell.angle_beta   90.00
_cell.angle_gamma   90.00
#
_symmetry.space_group_name_H-M   'P 1'
#
loop_
_entity.id
_entity.type
_entity.pdbx_description
1 polymer ?
#
loop_
_entity_poly.entity_id
_entity_poly.type
_entity_poly.pdbx_seq_one_letter_code
_entity_poly.pdbx_strand_id
1 'polypeptide(L)'
;MKLKSIALILMTVALPAMAEKVSVNTKGMSLILDVENGKPAQYLYFGTKLNPNDLQNLKVATDGRMDAYPAYGLNTPAEAALAMRHSDGNLSTALVATGCDVKNEGNASVTTVHLKDPVYNIKVDLKYRAYNDVDMIEAWTEILNGEKGTVTLTTFASAMLPIRRGDVWMSHLSGTWAAEGQLSHEKLQPGEFVIRNNDGTRNSHTDHAEVMFSLDGKGQENAGNVIGAALVYSGNYKLKTVTDDTEYHYFFAGINEQNSEYHLKKGETFKTPALALTYSTQGLSGASRNFHKWGRKYILAHGDKERDILLNSWEGVYFDINQKGMDQMMADIHSMGGELFVMDDGWFGTKYPRVTDNCALGDWVVDTKKLPNGIEGLLNDARKNQVKFGIWIEPEMTNTTSMLYEKHPDWVIKAPKRDAVLGRGGTQLVLDLSNPKVQDFVFGVVDNLLTKYPDIAYIKWDANMAIMNHGSQYLSAGDQSHLYIAYHQGFAKVIDRIRAKYKDVVIQCCASGGGRANWGMLRGFDEFWVSDNTDAMQRIYMQYGTSYFFPAIAMASHISAVPNHTVFRTTSLKYRIDVAMSGRLGMEIQPKNMTDEEKALCRKAISEYKEIRPVVQFGDLYRLVSPYDNQGLSSIMYVSEAKNKAVFYWWKLANFYNVHLPRVKMAGLDENKMYKIKELDVIDNKPLDCEGKSYSGKYLMEHGLEMPYVHEVDWGKKNDWSSRVLYLEAE
;
A
#
# COMPACT_ATOMS: atom_id res chain seq x y z
N MET A 1 42.39 -71.88 -6.97
CA MET A 1 41.11 -71.35 -7.42
C MET A 1 41.15 -69.82 -7.30
N LYS A 2 41.33 -69.12 -8.41
CA LYS A 2 41.33 -67.65 -8.44
C LYS A 2 39.96 -67.14 -8.83
N LEU A 3 39.26 -66.43 -7.92
CA LEU A 3 38.03 -65.70 -8.26
C LEU A 3 38.38 -64.46 -9.06
N LYS A 4 37.87 -64.36 -10.28
CA LYS A 4 37.89 -63.15 -11.08
C LYS A 4 36.74 -62.25 -10.67
N SER A 5 37.04 -61.09 -10.12
CA SER A 5 36.01 -60.04 -9.90
C SER A 5 35.66 -59.40 -11.23
N ILE A 6 34.36 -59.45 -11.59
CA ILE A 6 33.78 -58.74 -12.73
C ILE A 6 33.34 -57.41 -12.20
N ALA A 7 34.02 -56.35 -12.62
CA ALA A 7 33.59 -54.99 -12.37
C ALA A 7 32.44 -54.64 -13.35
N LEU A 8 31.24 -54.42 -12.82
CA LEU A 8 30.08 -53.94 -13.58
C LEU A 8 30.22 -52.41 -13.74
N ILE A 9 30.59 -51.97 -14.92
CA ILE A 9 30.57 -50.53 -15.28
C ILE A 9 29.09 -50.15 -15.53
N LEU A 10 28.48 -49.47 -14.56
CA LEU A 10 27.21 -48.76 -14.78
C LEU A 10 27.50 -47.57 -15.68
N MET A 11 27.20 -47.69 -16.98
CA MET A 11 27.00 -46.52 -17.84
C MET A 11 25.73 -45.81 -17.42
N THR A 12 25.86 -44.69 -16.72
CA THR A 12 24.78 -43.73 -16.59
C THR A 12 24.56 -43.09 -17.96
N VAL A 13 23.54 -43.54 -18.66
CA VAL A 13 23.02 -42.84 -19.84
C VAL A 13 22.40 -41.55 -19.29
N ALA A 14 23.04 -40.43 -19.53
CA ALA A 14 22.41 -39.11 -19.34
C ALA A 14 21.26 -39.02 -20.33
N LEU A 15 20.04 -39.20 -19.83
CA LEU A 15 18.84 -38.83 -20.58
C LEU A 15 18.95 -37.34 -20.92
N PRO A 16 18.66 -36.90 -22.17
CA PRO A 16 18.57 -35.50 -22.49
C PRO A 16 17.55 -34.88 -21.52
N ALA A 17 17.95 -33.79 -20.83
CA ALA A 17 17.05 -33.03 -19.99
C ALA A 17 15.91 -32.53 -20.87
N MET A 18 14.72 -33.10 -20.70
CA MET A 18 13.53 -32.60 -21.40
C MET A 18 13.23 -31.20 -20.84
N ALA A 19 12.87 -30.27 -21.74
CA ALA A 19 12.37 -28.95 -21.35
C ALA A 19 11.17 -29.14 -20.42
N GLU A 20 11.22 -28.52 -19.23
CA GLU A 20 10.16 -28.61 -18.24
C GLU A 20 9.29 -27.35 -18.31
N LYS A 21 7.99 -27.51 -18.58
CA LYS A 21 7.01 -26.44 -18.48
C LYS A 21 6.54 -26.30 -17.04
N VAL A 22 7.10 -25.32 -16.37
CA VAL A 22 6.87 -25.05 -14.94
C VAL A 22 5.65 -24.16 -14.77
N SER A 23 4.67 -24.63 -14.00
CA SER A 23 3.41 -23.93 -13.75
C SER A 23 3.35 -23.39 -12.34
N VAL A 24 3.23 -22.07 -12.22
CA VAL A 24 2.96 -21.35 -10.98
C VAL A 24 1.47 -21.00 -10.96
N ASN A 25 0.69 -21.75 -10.17
CA ASN A 25 -0.77 -21.71 -10.21
C ASN A 25 -1.37 -21.19 -8.93
N THR A 26 -2.38 -20.31 -9.05
CA THR A 26 -3.33 -19.98 -7.99
C THR A 26 -4.67 -20.73 -8.24
N LYS A 27 -5.74 -20.30 -7.56
CA LYS A 27 -7.09 -20.83 -7.80
C LYS A 27 -7.55 -20.55 -9.23
N GLY A 28 -7.41 -19.30 -9.72
CA GLY A 28 -7.98 -18.82 -10.98
C GLY A 28 -6.97 -18.38 -12.04
N MET A 29 -5.65 -18.37 -11.75
CA MET A 29 -4.65 -17.91 -12.71
C MET A 29 -3.42 -18.82 -12.76
N SER A 30 -2.70 -18.75 -13.89
CA SER A 30 -1.44 -19.45 -14.14
C SER A 30 -0.38 -18.49 -14.69
N LEU A 31 0.85 -18.63 -14.18
CA LEU A 31 2.07 -18.15 -14.81
C LEU A 31 2.90 -19.37 -15.19
N ILE A 32 3.30 -19.46 -16.47
CA ILE A 32 3.96 -20.66 -17.00
C ILE A 32 5.29 -20.27 -17.61
N LEU A 33 6.32 -21.01 -17.24
CA LEU A 33 7.69 -20.83 -17.71
C LEU A 33 8.16 -22.08 -18.46
N ASP A 34 9.01 -21.90 -19.47
CA ASP A 34 9.85 -22.93 -20.04
C ASP A 34 11.20 -22.92 -19.34
N VAL A 35 11.60 -24.07 -18.78
CA VAL A 35 12.85 -24.23 -18.04
C VAL A 35 13.64 -25.37 -18.64
N GLU A 36 14.44 -25.07 -19.67
CA GLU A 36 15.31 -26.05 -20.31
C GLU A 36 16.74 -25.86 -19.84
N ASN A 37 17.37 -26.93 -19.34
CA ASN A 37 18.72 -26.86 -18.82
C ASN A 37 19.70 -26.37 -19.89
N GLY A 38 20.50 -25.37 -19.55
CA GLY A 38 21.51 -24.76 -20.44
C GLY A 38 20.94 -23.71 -21.38
N LYS A 39 19.63 -23.37 -21.30
CA LYS A 39 19.01 -22.27 -22.05
C LYS A 39 18.45 -21.21 -21.11
N PRO A 40 18.20 -19.96 -21.58
CA PRO A 40 17.46 -18.98 -20.78
C PRO A 40 16.06 -19.51 -20.41
N ALA A 41 15.61 -19.25 -19.18
CA ALA A 41 14.25 -19.51 -18.81
C ALA A 41 13.32 -18.49 -19.49
N GLN A 42 12.13 -18.91 -19.99
CA GLN A 42 11.24 -18.03 -20.74
C GLN A 42 9.82 -18.07 -20.20
N TYR A 43 9.13 -16.93 -20.24
CA TYR A 43 7.69 -16.89 -20.03
C TYR A 43 6.96 -17.49 -21.24
N LEU A 44 6.02 -18.38 -20.96
CA LEU A 44 5.12 -18.93 -21.99
C LEU A 44 3.71 -18.37 -21.88
N TYR A 45 3.27 -18.05 -20.64
CA TYR A 45 1.90 -17.60 -20.39
C TYR A 45 1.77 -16.90 -19.05
N PHE A 46 0.94 -15.87 -19.00
CA PHE A 46 0.40 -15.30 -17.78
C PHE A 46 -1.05 -14.88 -18.02
N GLY A 47 -1.98 -15.44 -17.24
CA GLY A 47 -3.41 -15.22 -17.46
C GLY A 47 -4.29 -16.11 -16.60
N THR A 48 -5.52 -16.36 -17.06
CA THR A 48 -6.44 -17.30 -16.41
C THR A 48 -5.84 -18.70 -16.36
N LYS A 49 -6.23 -19.47 -15.35
CA LYS A 49 -5.70 -20.84 -15.13
C LYS A 49 -5.94 -21.72 -16.34
N LEU A 50 -4.87 -22.30 -16.86
CA LEU A 50 -4.91 -23.25 -17.99
C LEU A 50 -5.13 -24.69 -17.49
N ASN A 51 -5.73 -25.50 -18.36
CA ASN A 51 -5.79 -26.94 -18.16
C ASN A 51 -4.36 -27.52 -18.33
N PRO A 52 -3.88 -28.40 -17.43
CA PRO A 52 -2.58 -29.06 -17.57
C PRO A 52 -2.32 -29.71 -18.93
N ASN A 53 -3.35 -30.26 -19.58
CA ASN A 53 -3.25 -30.89 -20.90
C ASN A 53 -2.94 -29.91 -22.03
N ASP A 54 -3.18 -28.60 -21.85
CA ASP A 54 -2.94 -27.58 -22.86
C ASP A 54 -1.52 -27.03 -22.82
N LEU A 55 -0.75 -27.30 -21.75
CA LEU A 55 0.62 -26.78 -21.59
C LEU A 55 1.55 -27.22 -22.73
N GLN A 56 1.36 -28.43 -23.25
CA GLN A 56 2.14 -28.96 -24.37
C GLN A 56 2.00 -28.11 -25.66
N ASN A 57 0.90 -27.37 -25.79
CA ASN A 57 0.62 -26.53 -26.97
C ASN A 57 1.29 -25.15 -26.91
N LEU A 58 1.80 -24.75 -25.72
CA LEU A 58 2.54 -23.52 -25.56
C LEU A 58 3.89 -23.61 -26.27
N LYS A 59 4.23 -22.58 -27.04
CA LYS A 59 5.46 -22.52 -27.83
C LYS A 59 6.47 -21.58 -27.19
N VAL A 60 7.72 -21.99 -27.20
CA VAL A 60 8.88 -21.18 -26.79
C VAL A 60 9.16 -20.13 -27.87
N ALA A 61 9.44 -18.90 -27.47
CA ALA A 61 9.89 -17.86 -28.38
C ALA A 61 11.37 -18.11 -28.75
N THR A 62 11.73 -17.84 -30.00
CA THR A 62 13.09 -18.09 -30.52
C THR A 62 13.95 -16.82 -30.57
N ASP A 63 13.36 -15.66 -30.26
CA ASP A 63 13.98 -14.34 -30.41
C ASP A 63 14.44 -13.70 -29.08
N GLY A 64 14.38 -14.43 -27.97
CA GLY A 64 14.78 -13.96 -26.63
C GLY A 64 13.84 -12.93 -26.00
N ARG A 65 12.75 -12.55 -26.65
CA ARG A 65 11.79 -11.54 -26.13
C ARG A 65 11.06 -11.98 -24.88
N MET A 66 10.97 -13.28 -24.66
CA MET A 66 10.25 -13.87 -23.52
C MET A 66 11.19 -14.36 -22.42
N ASP A 67 12.47 -14.01 -22.46
CA ASP A 67 13.41 -14.38 -21.39
C ASP A 67 12.89 -13.86 -20.05
N ALA A 68 12.80 -14.76 -19.06
CA ALA A 68 12.17 -14.46 -17.77
C ALA A 68 12.98 -13.46 -16.94
N TYR A 69 14.28 -13.39 -17.16
CA TYR A 69 15.16 -12.46 -16.46
C TYR A 69 16.38 -12.10 -17.33
N PRO A 70 16.19 -11.24 -18.34
CA PRO A 70 17.23 -10.87 -19.28
C PRO A 70 18.40 -10.17 -18.58
N ALA A 71 19.63 -10.63 -18.83
CA ALA A 71 20.83 -10.04 -18.29
C ALA A 71 21.59 -9.25 -19.36
N TYR A 72 22.27 -8.17 -18.94
CA TYR A 72 23.09 -7.37 -19.85
C TYR A 72 24.31 -8.16 -20.34
N GLY A 73 24.55 -8.18 -21.64
CA GLY A 73 25.77 -8.73 -22.22
C GLY A 73 25.62 -9.62 -23.45
N LEU A 74 24.49 -10.28 -23.63
CA LEU A 74 24.23 -11.15 -24.79
C LEU A 74 22.87 -10.88 -25.42
N ASN A 75 22.87 -10.27 -26.61
CA ASN A 75 21.72 -10.15 -27.53
C ASN A 75 20.34 -10.06 -26.88
N THR A 76 20.21 -9.27 -25.83
CA THR A 76 18.94 -9.07 -25.16
C THR A 76 18.14 -8.04 -25.96
N PRO A 77 17.06 -8.42 -26.63
CA PRO A 77 16.26 -7.47 -27.44
C PRO A 77 15.53 -6.46 -26.57
N ALA A 78 15.24 -6.85 -25.33
CA ALA A 78 14.64 -5.99 -24.33
C ALA A 78 15.70 -5.40 -23.40
N GLU A 79 15.29 -4.44 -22.59
CA GLU A 79 16.09 -3.93 -21.50
C GLU A 79 16.50 -5.04 -20.51
N ALA A 80 17.66 -4.92 -19.89
CA ALA A 80 18.12 -5.90 -18.92
C ALA A 80 17.41 -5.78 -17.57
N ALA A 81 16.97 -6.91 -17.01
CA ALA A 81 16.52 -7.02 -15.62
C ALA A 81 17.72 -7.09 -14.65
N LEU A 82 18.88 -7.57 -15.13
CA LEU A 82 20.11 -7.66 -14.37
C LEU A 82 21.27 -7.07 -15.17
N ALA A 83 22.00 -6.17 -14.57
CA ALA A 83 23.31 -5.72 -15.05
C ALA A 83 24.27 -5.64 -13.88
N MET A 84 25.51 -6.11 -14.10
CA MET A 84 26.55 -6.09 -13.08
C MET A 84 27.93 -5.91 -13.68
N ARG A 85 28.86 -5.48 -12.85
CA ARG A 85 30.29 -5.53 -13.13
C ARG A 85 30.87 -6.68 -12.31
N HIS A 86 31.38 -7.68 -13.01
CA HIS A 86 32.06 -8.83 -12.42
C HIS A 86 33.35 -8.41 -11.69
N SER A 87 33.90 -9.30 -10.87
CA SER A 87 35.10 -9.00 -10.05
C SER A 87 36.38 -8.75 -10.87
N ASP A 88 36.40 -9.16 -12.14
CA ASP A 88 37.48 -8.91 -13.11
C ASP A 88 37.25 -7.66 -13.97
N GLY A 89 36.10 -6.96 -13.79
CA GLY A 89 35.71 -5.76 -14.53
C GLY A 89 34.85 -6.00 -15.76
N ASN A 90 34.58 -7.24 -16.15
CA ASN A 90 33.67 -7.57 -17.27
C ASN A 90 32.24 -7.16 -16.94
N LEU A 91 31.48 -6.74 -17.96
CA LEU A 91 30.08 -6.31 -17.83
C LEU A 91 29.10 -7.32 -18.40
N SER A 92 29.56 -8.34 -19.09
CA SER A 92 28.70 -9.30 -19.77
C SER A 92 28.31 -10.44 -18.85
N THR A 93 27.01 -10.60 -18.63
CA THR A 93 26.40 -11.69 -17.86
C THR A 93 25.46 -12.48 -18.76
N ALA A 94 25.55 -13.80 -18.72
CA ALA A 94 24.61 -14.70 -19.38
C ALA A 94 23.98 -15.62 -18.37
N LEU A 95 22.64 -15.75 -18.42
CA LEU A 95 21.93 -16.62 -17.48
C LEU A 95 21.28 -17.79 -18.22
N VAL A 96 21.59 -19.01 -17.78
CA VAL A 96 20.97 -20.24 -18.26
C VAL A 96 20.34 -20.99 -17.11
N ALA A 97 19.20 -21.64 -17.36
CA ALA A 97 18.52 -22.46 -16.39
C ALA A 97 19.32 -23.71 -16.05
N THR A 98 19.22 -24.16 -14.80
CA THR A 98 19.80 -25.42 -14.32
C THR A 98 18.76 -26.36 -13.73
N GLY A 99 17.52 -25.93 -13.63
CA GLY A 99 16.38 -26.67 -13.10
C GLY A 99 15.42 -25.81 -12.30
N CYS A 100 14.44 -26.43 -11.69
CA CYS A 100 13.50 -25.77 -10.79
C CYS A 100 13.12 -26.70 -9.64
N ASP A 101 12.61 -26.13 -8.56
CA ASP A 101 11.98 -26.85 -7.47
C ASP A 101 10.70 -26.15 -7.00
N VAL A 102 9.81 -26.88 -6.33
CA VAL A 102 8.57 -26.36 -5.75
C VAL A 102 8.49 -26.77 -4.29
N LYS A 103 8.29 -25.79 -3.42
CA LYS A 103 8.12 -26.01 -1.98
C LYS A 103 6.75 -25.51 -1.53
N ASN A 104 6.00 -26.34 -0.82
CA ASN A 104 4.76 -25.92 -0.20
C ASN A 104 5.01 -25.21 1.13
N GLU A 105 4.42 -24.03 1.31
CA GLU A 105 4.53 -23.19 2.50
C GLU A 105 3.13 -22.83 3.02
N GLY A 106 2.52 -23.73 3.80
CA GLY A 106 1.16 -23.52 4.31
C GLY A 106 0.12 -23.41 3.18
N ASN A 107 -0.50 -22.25 3.04
CA ASN A 107 -1.52 -21.98 2.01
C ASN A 107 -0.94 -21.37 0.71
N ALA A 108 0.36 -21.55 0.49
CA ALA A 108 1.03 -21.10 -0.72
C ALA A 108 2.04 -22.16 -1.20
N SER A 109 2.43 -22.07 -2.46
CA SER A 109 3.57 -22.81 -3.02
C SER A 109 4.63 -21.81 -3.52
N VAL A 110 5.89 -22.11 -3.28
CA VAL A 110 7.03 -21.32 -3.79
C VAL A 110 7.75 -22.14 -4.83
N THR A 111 7.68 -21.70 -6.08
CA THR A 111 8.45 -22.23 -7.20
C THR A 111 9.75 -21.45 -7.32
N THR A 112 10.88 -22.14 -7.39
CA THR A 112 12.22 -21.56 -7.63
C THR A 112 12.73 -22.03 -8.96
N VAL A 113 13.07 -21.12 -9.86
CA VAL A 113 13.80 -21.42 -11.10
C VAL A 113 15.24 -21.05 -10.89
N HIS A 114 16.14 -22.00 -10.99
CA HIS A 114 17.58 -21.84 -10.77
C HIS A 114 18.29 -21.46 -12.06
N LEU A 115 18.95 -20.31 -12.05
CA LEU A 115 19.79 -19.84 -13.15
C LEU A 115 21.26 -19.74 -12.68
N LYS A 116 22.17 -19.87 -13.64
CA LYS A 116 23.60 -19.59 -13.42
C LYS A 116 24.22 -18.92 -14.63
N ASP A 117 25.30 -18.17 -14.42
CA ASP A 117 26.19 -17.80 -15.50
C ASP A 117 27.12 -19.00 -15.82
N PRO A 118 27.30 -19.39 -17.10
CA PRO A 118 28.15 -20.51 -17.50
C PRO A 118 29.66 -20.27 -17.26
N VAL A 119 30.08 -19.01 -17.19
CA VAL A 119 31.51 -18.59 -17.10
C VAL A 119 31.84 -18.09 -15.70
N TYR A 120 30.97 -17.20 -15.18
CA TYR A 120 31.15 -16.60 -13.85
C TYR A 120 30.41 -17.40 -12.78
N ASN A 121 30.97 -17.44 -11.57
CA ASN A 121 30.30 -18.11 -10.45
C ASN A 121 29.20 -17.21 -9.85
N ILE A 122 28.22 -16.88 -10.66
CA ILE A 122 26.98 -16.16 -10.29
C ILE A 122 25.82 -17.13 -10.38
N LYS A 123 24.98 -17.13 -9.34
CA LYS A 123 23.70 -17.86 -9.35
C LYS A 123 22.55 -16.89 -9.12
N VAL A 124 21.46 -17.13 -9.82
CA VAL A 124 20.24 -16.32 -9.72
C VAL A 124 19.06 -17.25 -9.56
N ASP A 125 18.31 -17.08 -8.48
CA ASP A 125 17.07 -17.79 -8.23
C ASP A 125 15.88 -16.85 -8.52
N LEU A 126 15.03 -17.22 -9.48
CA LEU A 126 13.75 -16.57 -9.69
C LEU A 126 12.72 -17.29 -8.85
N LYS A 127 12.08 -16.57 -7.94
CA LYS A 127 11.14 -17.15 -6.99
C LYS A 127 9.73 -16.62 -7.21
N TYR A 128 8.78 -17.54 -7.19
CA TYR A 128 7.35 -17.25 -7.39
C TYR A 128 6.53 -17.91 -6.29
N ARG A 129 5.93 -17.10 -5.41
CA ARG A 129 4.97 -17.58 -4.40
C ARG A 129 3.57 -17.43 -4.94
N ALA A 130 2.88 -18.55 -5.18
CA ALA A 130 1.47 -18.58 -5.55
C ALA A 130 0.61 -18.93 -4.35
N TYR A 131 -0.42 -18.12 -4.10
CA TYR A 131 -1.39 -18.38 -3.04
C TYR A 131 -2.52 -19.29 -3.54
N ASN A 132 -2.96 -20.23 -2.70
CA ASN A 132 -3.94 -21.25 -3.12
C ASN A 132 -5.40 -20.76 -3.14
N ASP A 133 -5.69 -19.68 -2.44
CA ASP A 133 -7.05 -19.20 -2.17
C ASP A 133 -7.32 -17.74 -2.54
N VAL A 134 -6.29 -17.06 -3.04
CA VAL A 134 -6.40 -15.74 -3.66
C VAL A 134 -5.62 -15.73 -4.97
N ASP A 135 -6.08 -14.98 -5.95
CA ASP A 135 -5.42 -14.91 -7.26
C ASP A 135 -4.28 -13.89 -7.23
N MET A 136 -3.21 -14.24 -6.50
CA MET A 136 -1.99 -13.45 -6.37
C MET A 136 -0.74 -14.33 -6.45
N ILE A 137 0.29 -13.83 -7.13
CA ILE A 137 1.64 -14.39 -7.20
C ILE A 137 2.63 -13.31 -6.78
N GLU A 138 3.50 -13.58 -5.80
CA GLU A 138 4.66 -12.74 -5.49
C GLU A 138 5.88 -13.26 -6.23
N ALA A 139 6.56 -12.40 -7.00
CA ALA A 139 7.80 -12.72 -7.72
C ALA A 139 8.97 -11.90 -7.16
N TRP A 140 10.11 -12.55 -6.90
CA TRP A 140 11.35 -11.89 -6.49
C TRP A 140 12.56 -12.65 -6.97
N THR A 141 13.72 -11.99 -6.92
CA THR A 141 15.00 -12.54 -7.37
C THR A 141 16.00 -12.58 -6.23
N GLU A 142 16.78 -13.66 -6.13
CA GLU A 142 17.92 -13.80 -5.22
C GLU A 142 19.19 -14.00 -6.05
N ILE A 143 20.22 -13.15 -5.84
CA ILE A 143 21.47 -13.12 -6.60
C ILE A 143 22.61 -13.48 -5.66
N LEU A 144 23.27 -14.60 -5.88
CA LEU A 144 24.42 -15.07 -5.10
C LEU A 144 25.73 -14.79 -5.83
N ASN A 145 26.63 -14.06 -5.19
CA ASN A 145 27.99 -13.89 -5.66
C ASN A 145 28.92 -15.05 -5.15
N GLY A 146 29.24 -15.97 -6.01
CA GLY A 146 30.22 -17.01 -5.74
C GLY A 146 31.61 -16.72 -6.31
N GLU A 147 31.85 -15.55 -6.92
CA GLU A 147 33.16 -15.16 -7.43
C GLU A 147 34.19 -14.93 -6.32
N LYS A 148 35.44 -14.81 -6.70
CA LYS A 148 36.57 -14.59 -5.71
C LYS A 148 36.50 -13.17 -5.11
N GLY A 149 36.00 -12.17 -5.85
CA GLY A 149 35.93 -10.78 -5.46
C GLY A 149 34.52 -10.27 -5.31
N THR A 150 34.38 -8.96 -5.07
CA THR A 150 33.12 -8.25 -5.03
C THR A 150 32.62 -8.01 -6.45
N VAL A 151 31.33 -8.26 -6.69
CA VAL A 151 30.64 -7.83 -7.89
C VAL A 151 29.79 -6.58 -7.57
N THR A 152 29.62 -5.70 -8.55
CA THR A 152 28.77 -4.51 -8.39
C THR A 152 27.51 -4.68 -9.21
N LEU A 153 26.36 -4.76 -8.53
CA LEU A 153 25.04 -4.76 -9.18
C LEU A 153 24.68 -3.33 -9.56
N THR A 154 24.36 -3.10 -10.83
CA THR A 154 23.99 -1.78 -11.36
C THR A 154 22.54 -1.74 -11.84
N THR A 155 21.97 -2.90 -12.18
CA THR A 155 20.53 -3.10 -12.42
C THR A 155 20.13 -4.43 -11.79
N PHE A 156 19.04 -4.46 -11.04
CA PHE A 156 18.61 -5.64 -10.27
C PHE A 156 17.08 -5.59 -10.04
N ALA A 157 16.32 -5.76 -11.10
CA ALA A 157 14.87 -5.80 -11.01
C ALA A 157 14.38 -6.95 -10.12
N SER A 158 13.27 -6.77 -9.43
CA SER A 158 12.59 -7.83 -8.70
C SER A 158 12.05 -8.90 -9.66
N ALA A 159 11.46 -8.43 -10.75
CA ALA A 159 10.98 -9.25 -11.85
C ALA A 159 10.88 -8.40 -13.12
N MET A 160 10.90 -9.08 -14.26
CA MET A 160 10.44 -8.59 -15.55
C MET A 160 9.20 -9.38 -15.96
N LEU A 161 8.22 -8.72 -16.56
CA LEU A 161 7.03 -9.37 -17.09
C LEU A 161 6.79 -8.90 -18.53
N PRO A 162 6.78 -9.78 -19.53
CA PRO A 162 6.28 -9.43 -20.86
C PRO A 162 4.76 -9.31 -20.77
N ILE A 163 4.20 -8.16 -21.17
CA ILE A 163 2.76 -7.94 -21.10
C ILE A 163 2.09 -8.53 -22.32
N ARG A 164 2.15 -7.89 -23.41
CA ARG A 164 1.80 -8.39 -24.76
C ARG A 164 1.88 -7.25 -25.77
N ARG A 165 1.69 -7.58 -27.03
CA ARG A 165 1.55 -6.62 -28.12
C ARG A 165 0.14 -6.05 -28.18
N GLY A 166 -0.02 -4.79 -28.56
CA GLY A 166 -1.29 -4.18 -28.92
C GLY A 166 -1.70 -2.98 -28.07
N ASP A 167 -3.00 -2.69 -28.03
CA ASP A 167 -3.56 -1.50 -27.36
C ASP A 167 -3.62 -1.70 -25.83
N VAL A 168 -2.49 -1.49 -25.17
CA VAL A 168 -2.35 -1.61 -23.72
C VAL A 168 -2.39 -0.25 -23.05
N TRP A 169 -3.19 -0.14 -22.00
CA TRP A 169 -3.31 1.04 -21.17
C TRP A 169 -2.83 0.75 -19.76
N MET A 170 -2.06 1.67 -19.19
CA MET A 170 -1.61 1.59 -17.81
C MET A 170 -2.40 2.55 -16.93
N SER A 171 -2.93 2.05 -15.83
CA SER A 171 -3.54 2.84 -14.76
C SER A 171 -2.57 2.90 -13.58
N HIS A 172 -2.30 4.10 -13.08
CA HIS A 172 -1.39 4.33 -11.96
C HIS A 172 -1.88 5.50 -11.10
N LEU A 173 -1.28 5.65 -9.92
CA LEU A 173 -1.56 6.76 -9.02
C LEU A 173 -0.42 7.76 -9.04
N SER A 174 -0.77 9.03 -9.02
CA SER A 174 0.15 10.15 -8.87
C SER A 174 -0.38 11.14 -7.83
N GLY A 175 0.32 12.22 -7.58
CA GLY A 175 -0.17 13.25 -6.68
C GLY A 175 0.91 14.17 -6.13
N THR A 176 0.58 14.74 -4.98
CA THR A 176 1.50 15.55 -4.17
C THR A 176 0.99 15.52 -2.72
N TRP A 177 1.74 16.08 -1.79
CA TRP A 177 1.23 16.30 -0.43
C TRP A 177 -0.12 17.03 -0.45
N ALA A 178 -1.08 16.55 0.33
CA ALA A 178 -2.47 17.03 0.42
C ALA A 178 -3.32 16.84 -0.86
N ALA A 179 -2.82 16.08 -1.85
CA ALA A 179 -3.54 15.67 -3.05
C ALA A 179 -2.98 14.32 -3.56
N GLU A 180 -2.81 13.36 -2.65
CA GLU A 180 -2.29 12.02 -2.92
C GLU A 180 -3.28 11.16 -3.70
N GLY A 181 -2.81 10.07 -4.27
CA GLY A 181 -3.63 8.99 -4.82
C GLY A 181 -4.52 9.37 -6.01
N GLN A 182 -4.08 10.34 -6.83
CA GLN A 182 -4.80 10.75 -8.04
C GLN A 182 -4.63 9.71 -9.15
N LEU A 183 -5.76 9.24 -9.69
CA LEU A 183 -5.75 8.21 -10.73
C LEU A 183 -5.46 8.80 -12.11
N SER A 184 -4.54 8.16 -12.83
CA SER A 184 -4.23 8.44 -14.24
C SER A 184 -4.30 7.18 -15.09
N HIS A 185 -4.61 7.36 -16.37
CA HIS A 185 -4.64 6.30 -17.37
C HIS A 185 -3.82 6.71 -18.59
N GLU A 186 -2.78 5.95 -18.89
CA GLU A 186 -1.86 6.23 -19.99
C GLU A 186 -1.88 5.11 -21.03
N LYS A 187 -2.03 5.46 -22.29
CA LYS A 187 -1.81 4.50 -23.38
C LYS A 187 -0.32 4.28 -23.55
N LEU A 188 0.14 3.02 -23.52
CA LEU A 188 1.53 2.70 -23.78
C LEU A 188 1.87 2.97 -25.26
N GLN A 189 2.99 3.65 -25.48
CA GLN A 189 3.52 4.03 -26.79
C GLN A 189 4.95 3.53 -26.93
N PRO A 190 5.49 3.38 -28.17
CA PRO A 190 6.90 3.07 -28.35
C PRO A 190 7.82 4.00 -27.56
N GLY A 191 8.78 3.40 -26.84
CA GLY A 191 9.67 4.10 -25.89
C GLY A 191 9.49 3.62 -24.47
N GLU A 192 9.81 4.49 -23.52
CA GLU A 192 9.79 4.16 -22.10
C GLU A 192 8.79 5.01 -21.33
N PHE A 193 8.08 4.39 -20.39
CA PHE A 193 7.34 5.07 -19.33
C PHE A 193 7.91 4.64 -17.98
N VAL A 194 8.34 5.61 -17.16
CA VAL A 194 9.03 5.35 -15.89
C VAL A 194 8.29 6.03 -14.74
N ILE A 195 7.92 5.23 -13.75
CA ILE A 195 7.45 5.67 -12.43
C ILE A 195 8.59 5.38 -11.45
N ARG A 196 9.06 6.40 -10.74
CA ARG A 196 10.19 6.22 -9.80
C ARG A 196 10.11 7.16 -8.62
N ASN A 197 10.66 6.73 -7.50
CA ASN A 197 10.82 7.55 -6.32
C ASN A 197 12.29 7.60 -5.87
N ASN A 198 12.71 8.74 -5.32
CA ASN A 198 14.05 9.02 -4.79
C ASN A 198 14.01 9.64 -3.38
N ASP A 199 12.85 9.71 -2.73
CA ASP A 199 12.65 10.45 -1.47
C ASP A 199 13.11 9.68 -0.22
N GLY A 200 13.44 8.40 -0.37
CA GLY A 200 13.88 7.54 0.72
C GLY A 200 12.74 7.14 1.66
N THR A 201 12.22 8.07 2.45
CA THR A 201 11.22 7.81 3.50
C THR A 201 9.78 8.09 3.08
N ARG A 202 9.53 9.07 2.20
CA ARG A 202 8.19 9.45 1.73
C ARG A 202 8.05 9.17 0.24
N ASN A 203 7.70 7.95 -0.10
CA ASN A 203 7.81 7.43 -1.45
C ASN A 203 6.47 7.25 -2.18
N SER A 204 5.37 7.77 -1.63
CA SER A 204 4.03 7.65 -2.24
C SER A 204 3.26 8.99 -2.33
N HIS A 205 3.92 10.15 -2.21
CA HIS A 205 3.28 11.44 -2.44
C HIS A 205 3.11 11.74 -3.93
N THR A 206 4.18 11.59 -4.71
CA THR A 206 4.18 11.95 -6.14
C THR A 206 3.74 10.80 -7.02
N ASP A 207 4.20 9.60 -6.72
CA ASP A 207 3.94 8.39 -7.49
C ASP A 207 3.74 7.21 -6.53
N HIS A 208 3.15 6.13 -7.03
CA HIS A 208 2.93 4.91 -6.28
C HIS A 208 3.64 3.71 -6.93
N ALA A 209 3.98 2.71 -6.11
CA ALA A 209 4.66 1.50 -6.55
C ALA A 209 3.71 0.43 -7.11
N GLU A 210 2.53 0.84 -7.56
CA GLU A 210 1.44 0.00 -8.03
C GLU A 210 0.94 0.46 -9.40
N VAL A 211 0.67 -0.49 -10.30
CA VAL A 211 0.12 -0.26 -11.64
C VAL A 211 -0.88 -1.34 -12.03
N MET A 212 -1.79 -1.01 -12.95
CA MET A 212 -2.66 -1.98 -13.63
C MET A 212 -2.56 -1.79 -15.13
N PHE A 213 -2.41 -2.89 -15.87
CA PHE A 213 -2.36 -2.91 -17.34
C PHE A 213 -3.67 -3.49 -17.88
N SER A 214 -4.44 -2.66 -18.58
CA SER A 214 -5.63 -3.10 -19.31
C SER A 214 -5.21 -3.52 -20.70
N LEU A 215 -5.50 -4.78 -21.06
CA LEU A 215 -4.94 -5.44 -22.25
C LEU A 215 -5.79 -5.29 -23.51
N ASP A 216 -7.01 -4.80 -23.38
CA ASP A 216 -8.01 -4.74 -24.46
C ASP A 216 -8.48 -3.30 -24.73
N GLY A 217 -7.57 -2.33 -24.61
CA GLY A 217 -7.84 -0.90 -24.71
C GLY A 217 -7.96 -0.23 -23.33
N LYS A 218 -8.55 0.99 -23.30
CA LYS A 218 -8.71 1.75 -22.04
C LYS A 218 -9.50 0.92 -21.01
N GLY A 219 -8.97 0.84 -19.80
CA GLY A 219 -9.51 0.03 -18.72
C GLY A 219 -10.96 0.34 -18.38
N GLN A 220 -11.74 -0.70 -18.16
CA GLN A 220 -13.10 -0.64 -17.64
C GLN A 220 -13.15 -1.23 -16.24
N GLU A 221 -14.09 -0.74 -15.41
CA GLU A 221 -14.18 -1.16 -14.01
C GLU A 221 -14.54 -2.64 -13.86
N ASN A 222 -15.52 -3.15 -14.62
CA ASN A 222 -16.09 -4.47 -14.41
C ASN A 222 -15.96 -5.41 -15.64
N ALA A 223 -15.15 -5.06 -16.62
CA ALA A 223 -14.94 -5.85 -17.83
C ALA A 223 -13.53 -5.69 -18.40
N GLY A 224 -13.08 -6.67 -19.18
CA GLY A 224 -11.78 -6.69 -19.83
C GLY A 224 -10.68 -7.38 -19.02
N ASN A 225 -9.58 -7.67 -19.70
CA ASN A 225 -8.42 -8.34 -19.13
C ASN A 225 -7.45 -7.32 -18.52
N VAL A 226 -7.08 -7.53 -17.27
CA VAL A 226 -6.21 -6.63 -16.51
C VAL A 226 -5.11 -7.41 -15.80
N ILE A 227 -3.87 -6.98 -15.96
CA ILE A 227 -2.74 -7.39 -15.13
C ILE A 227 -2.55 -6.31 -14.06
N GLY A 228 -2.60 -6.68 -12.78
CA GLY A 228 -2.22 -5.81 -11.68
C GLY A 228 -0.82 -6.16 -11.17
N ALA A 229 -0.02 -5.15 -10.87
CA ALA A 229 1.32 -5.28 -10.33
C ALA A 229 1.56 -4.28 -9.20
N ALA A 230 2.17 -4.72 -8.09
CA ALA A 230 2.49 -3.88 -6.95
C ALA A 230 3.83 -4.31 -6.33
N LEU A 231 4.78 -3.39 -6.22
CA LEU A 231 6.05 -3.68 -5.58
C LEU A 231 5.89 -3.60 -4.06
N VAL A 232 6.20 -4.69 -3.36
CA VAL A 232 6.11 -4.79 -1.89
C VAL A 232 7.38 -4.22 -1.27
N TYR A 233 7.55 -2.91 -1.40
CA TYR A 233 8.73 -2.19 -0.95
C TYR A 233 8.39 -0.76 -0.54
N SER A 234 8.99 -0.28 0.54
CA SER A 234 8.76 1.07 1.07
C SER A 234 9.96 2.01 0.88
N GLY A 235 10.97 1.60 0.11
CA GLY A 235 12.14 2.41 -0.26
C GLY A 235 12.00 3.06 -1.63
N ASN A 236 13.12 3.55 -2.14
CA ASN A 236 13.19 4.07 -3.50
C ASN A 236 12.95 2.96 -4.51
N TYR A 237 11.95 3.12 -5.33
CA TYR A 237 11.53 2.13 -6.32
C TYR A 237 11.57 2.70 -7.74
N LYS A 238 11.60 1.78 -8.72
CA LYS A 238 11.41 2.07 -10.12
C LYS A 238 10.50 1.01 -10.75
N LEU A 239 9.43 1.48 -11.39
CA LEU A 239 8.59 0.73 -12.29
C LEU A 239 8.84 1.27 -13.68
N LYS A 240 9.16 0.43 -14.64
CA LYS A 240 9.46 0.84 -16.00
C LYS A 240 8.73 -0.05 -17.00
N THR A 241 7.99 0.57 -17.91
CA THR A 241 7.47 -0.08 -19.11
C THR A 241 8.33 0.31 -20.29
N VAL A 242 8.73 -0.67 -21.08
CA VAL A 242 9.41 -0.46 -22.37
C VAL A 242 8.51 -1.01 -23.45
N THR A 243 8.23 -0.21 -24.46
CA THR A 243 7.52 -0.64 -25.67
C THR A 243 8.49 -0.59 -26.84
N ASP A 244 8.77 -1.74 -27.45
CA ASP A 244 9.69 -1.84 -28.56
C ASP A 244 9.07 -1.37 -29.91
N ASP A 245 9.86 -1.36 -30.97
CA ASP A 245 9.47 -0.96 -32.31
C ASP A 245 8.44 -1.89 -32.97
N THR A 246 8.18 -3.04 -32.36
CA THR A 246 7.16 -4.02 -32.78
C THR A 246 5.93 -4.00 -31.89
N GLU A 247 5.79 -2.98 -31.02
CA GLU A 247 4.69 -2.80 -30.07
C GLU A 247 4.57 -3.91 -29.01
N TYR A 248 5.68 -4.60 -28.68
CA TYR A 248 5.74 -5.45 -27.50
C TYR A 248 6.00 -4.59 -26.26
N HIS A 249 5.25 -4.87 -25.18
CA HIS A 249 5.37 -4.17 -23.92
C HIS A 249 6.05 -5.07 -22.88
N TYR A 250 7.06 -4.52 -22.21
CA TYR A 250 7.80 -5.18 -21.13
C TYR A 250 7.70 -4.33 -19.88
N PHE A 251 7.43 -4.97 -18.75
CA PHE A 251 7.35 -4.31 -17.47
C PHE A 251 8.45 -4.78 -16.55
N PHE A 252 9.20 -3.84 -15.98
CA PHE A 252 10.27 -4.07 -15.01
C PHE A 252 9.91 -3.37 -13.72
N ALA A 253 10.09 -4.05 -12.58
CA ALA A 253 9.81 -3.49 -11.27
C ALA A 253 10.92 -3.88 -10.29
N GLY A 254 11.32 -2.95 -9.44
CA GLY A 254 12.32 -3.22 -8.43
C GLY A 254 12.76 -1.98 -7.67
N ILE A 255 13.84 -2.11 -6.92
CA ILE A 255 14.52 -1.00 -6.27
C ILE A 255 15.04 -0.04 -7.34
N ASN A 256 14.91 1.26 -7.08
CA ASN A 256 15.52 2.26 -7.94
C ASN A 256 17.04 2.22 -7.77
N GLU A 257 17.72 1.84 -8.82
CA GLU A 257 19.19 1.70 -8.83
C GLU A 257 19.94 3.04 -8.88
N GLN A 258 19.23 4.14 -9.11
CA GLN A 258 19.86 5.46 -9.15
C GLN A 258 20.51 5.79 -7.80
N ASN A 259 21.82 6.00 -7.81
CA ASN A 259 22.65 6.19 -6.61
C ASN A 259 22.58 5.04 -5.58
N SER A 260 22.23 3.84 -6.03
CA SER A 260 22.03 2.65 -5.21
C SER A 260 22.72 1.41 -5.78
N GLU A 261 23.80 1.57 -6.56
CA GLU A 261 24.63 0.43 -6.97
C GLU A 261 25.03 -0.38 -5.73
N TYR A 262 24.95 -1.71 -5.84
CA TYR A 262 25.15 -2.58 -4.69
C TYR A 262 26.41 -3.43 -4.84
N HIS A 263 27.34 -3.29 -3.90
CA HIS A 263 28.59 -4.04 -3.84
C HIS A 263 28.36 -5.37 -3.12
N LEU A 264 28.10 -6.42 -3.89
CA LEU A 264 27.80 -7.76 -3.39
C LEU A 264 29.13 -8.52 -3.17
N LYS A 265 29.47 -8.79 -1.91
CA LYS A 265 30.73 -9.47 -1.53
C LYS A 265 30.62 -10.95 -1.83
N LYS A 266 31.81 -11.61 -1.91
CA LYS A 266 31.87 -13.06 -2.08
C LYS A 266 31.04 -13.80 -1.02
N GLY A 267 30.20 -14.71 -1.47
CA GLY A 267 29.31 -15.54 -0.64
C GLY A 267 28.04 -14.85 -0.16
N GLU A 268 27.86 -13.56 -0.45
CA GLU A 268 26.64 -12.84 -0.12
C GLU A 268 25.54 -13.10 -1.16
N THR A 269 24.30 -13.09 -0.68
CA THR A 269 23.10 -13.14 -1.51
C THR A 269 22.36 -11.82 -1.40
N PHE A 270 22.11 -11.16 -2.53
CA PHE A 270 21.22 -10.01 -2.63
C PHE A 270 19.82 -10.49 -2.94
N LYS A 271 18.85 -10.09 -2.12
CA LYS A 271 17.44 -10.40 -2.31
C LYS A 271 16.68 -9.14 -2.67
N THR A 272 15.97 -9.16 -3.80
CA THR A 272 15.08 -8.06 -4.21
C THR A 272 13.76 -8.09 -3.43
N PRO A 273 13.03 -6.97 -3.32
CA PRO A 273 11.66 -6.98 -2.82
C PRO A 273 10.74 -7.79 -3.74
N ALA A 274 9.62 -8.27 -3.19
CA ALA A 274 8.65 -9.00 -4.00
C ALA A 274 7.81 -8.05 -4.86
N LEU A 275 7.50 -8.47 -6.09
CA LEU A 275 6.48 -7.89 -6.96
C LEU A 275 5.23 -8.76 -6.88
N ALA A 276 4.15 -8.22 -6.33
CA ALA A 276 2.85 -8.90 -6.29
C ALA A 276 2.14 -8.72 -7.63
N LEU A 277 1.71 -9.82 -8.23
CA LEU A 277 1.09 -9.90 -9.55
C LEU A 277 -0.30 -10.52 -9.45
N THR A 278 -1.25 -9.98 -10.20
CA THR A 278 -2.59 -10.56 -10.36
C THR A 278 -3.08 -10.44 -11.79
N TYR A 279 -4.00 -11.32 -12.15
CA TYR A 279 -4.72 -11.26 -13.43
C TYR A 279 -6.22 -11.31 -13.19
N SER A 280 -6.97 -10.45 -13.87
CA SER A 280 -8.43 -10.39 -13.78
C SER A 280 -9.06 -10.31 -15.16
N THR A 281 -10.17 -11.04 -15.36
CA THR A 281 -11.06 -10.89 -16.52
C THR A 281 -12.27 -9.99 -16.20
N GLN A 282 -12.34 -9.49 -14.96
CA GLN A 282 -13.41 -8.65 -14.46
C GLN A 282 -12.99 -7.18 -14.33
N GLY A 283 -12.15 -6.72 -15.25
CA GLY A 283 -11.68 -5.34 -15.31
C GLY A 283 -10.83 -4.90 -14.12
N LEU A 284 -10.70 -3.59 -13.97
CA LEU A 284 -9.88 -2.95 -12.93
C LEU A 284 -10.40 -3.25 -11.52
N SER A 285 -11.73 -3.24 -11.31
CA SER A 285 -12.32 -3.61 -10.02
C SER A 285 -12.04 -5.07 -9.64
N GLY A 286 -11.97 -5.98 -10.62
CA GLY A 286 -11.59 -7.38 -10.38
C GLY A 286 -10.17 -7.51 -9.85
N ALA A 287 -9.20 -6.83 -10.50
CA ALA A 287 -7.82 -6.77 -10.03
C ALA A 287 -7.72 -6.12 -8.64
N SER A 288 -8.45 -5.03 -8.38
CA SER A 288 -8.53 -4.40 -7.06
C SER A 288 -8.98 -5.36 -5.97
N ARG A 289 -10.05 -6.13 -6.21
CA ARG A 289 -10.56 -7.12 -5.24
C ARG A 289 -9.53 -8.21 -4.93
N ASN A 290 -8.71 -8.62 -5.91
CA ASN A 290 -7.61 -9.57 -5.67
C ASN A 290 -6.56 -8.97 -4.74
N PHE A 291 -6.11 -7.72 -4.97
CA PHE A 291 -5.21 -7.00 -4.06
C PHE A 291 -5.82 -6.85 -2.66
N HIS A 292 -7.10 -6.48 -2.56
CA HIS A 292 -7.77 -6.29 -1.28
C HIS A 292 -7.85 -7.60 -0.46
N LYS A 293 -8.22 -8.71 -1.09
CA LYS A 293 -8.28 -10.03 -0.43
C LYS A 293 -6.91 -10.50 0.02
N TRP A 294 -5.90 -10.39 -0.87
CA TRP A 294 -4.53 -10.73 -0.54
C TRP A 294 -3.98 -9.84 0.58
N GLY A 295 -4.19 -8.52 0.50
CA GLY A 295 -3.76 -7.57 1.51
C GLY A 295 -4.33 -7.88 2.89
N ARG A 296 -5.65 -8.09 2.99
CA ARG A 296 -6.29 -8.45 4.25
C ARG A 296 -5.79 -9.77 4.81
N LYS A 297 -5.59 -10.78 3.97
CA LYS A 297 -5.30 -12.14 4.42
C LYS A 297 -3.83 -12.38 4.72
N TYR A 298 -2.91 -11.74 3.99
CA TYR A 298 -1.49 -12.11 4.00
C TYR A 298 -0.53 -10.97 4.32
N ILE A 299 -0.96 -9.72 4.24
CA ILE A 299 -0.05 -8.58 4.39
C ILE A 299 -0.35 -7.78 5.66
N LEU A 300 -1.58 -7.33 5.86
CA LEU A 300 -1.96 -6.55 7.04
C LEU A 300 -1.80 -7.36 8.33
N ALA A 301 -1.20 -6.78 9.34
CA ALA A 301 -0.96 -7.49 10.62
C ALA A 301 -2.27 -8.00 11.26
N HIS A 302 -3.37 -7.22 11.16
CA HIS A 302 -4.69 -7.60 11.66
C HIS A 302 -5.74 -7.39 10.57
N GLY A 303 -5.51 -7.94 9.38
CA GLY A 303 -6.40 -7.74 8.25
C GLY A 303 -7.79 -8.39 8.38
N ASP A 304 -7.99 -9.22 9.41
CA ASP A 304 -9.23 -9.91 9.80
C ASP A 304 -9.95 -9.27 10.99
N LYS A 305 -9.38 -8.22 11.61
CA LYS A 305 -9.98 -7.54 12.77
C LYS A 305 -10.55 -6.18 12.37
N GLU A 306 -11.79 -5.92 12.78
CA GLU A 306 -12.39 -4.59 12.60
C GLU A 306 -11.55 -3.50 13.27
N ARG A 307 -11.50 -2.33 12.63
CA ARG A 307 -10.85 -1.15 13.19
C ARG A 307 -11.80 -0.37 14.08
N ASP A 308 -11.27 0.08 15.21
CA ASP A 308 -11.99 0.95 16.14
C ASP A 308 -12.30 2.33 15.51
N ILE A 309 -13.43 2.92 15.86
CA ILE A 309 -13.77 4.28 15.49
C ILE A 309 -13.03 5.23 16.42
N LEU A 310 -12.11 6.02 15.88
CA LEU A 310 -11.23 6.86 16.68
C LEU A 310 -11.56 8.36 16.61
N LEU A 311 -11.10 9.09 17.62
CA LEU A 311 -10.86 10.54 17.58
C LEU A 311 -9.37 10.80 17.70
N ASN A 312 -8.80 11.47 16.71
CA ASN A 312 -7.42 11.97 16.75
C ASN A 312 -7.41 13.43 17.21
N SER A 313 -6.45 13.81 18.06
CA SER A 313 -6.40 15.15 18.65
C SER A 313 -5.79 16.22 17.74
N TRP A 314 -5.12 15.86 16.62
CA TRP A 314 -4.30 16.80 15.84
C TRP A 314 -5.07 18.04 15.38
N GLU A 315 -6.05 17.91 14.50
CA GLU A 315 -6.83 19.05 14.03
C GLU A 315 -7.72 19.69 15.11
N GLY A 316 -7.88 18.99 16.24
CA GLY A 316 -8.62 19.50 17.38
C GLY A 316 -7.85 20.49 18.24
N VAL A 317 -6.55 20.27 18.47
CA VAL A 317 -5.74 21.04 19.43
C VAL A 317 -4.31 21.29 18.97
N TYR A 318 -3.84 20.65 17.88
CA TYR A 318 -2.43 20.69 17.46
C TYR A 318 -1.47 20.40 18.63
N PHE A 319 -0.48 21.26 18.87
CA PHE A 319 0.48 21.13 19.97
C PHE A 319 -0.06 21.53 21.36
N ASP A 320 -1.31 22.03 21.47
CA ASP A 320 -1.92 22.42 22.74
C ASP A 320 -2.46 21.22 23.53
N ILE A 321 -1.58 20.24 23.73
CA ILE A 321 -1.84 19.05 24.52
C ILE A 321 -1.84 19.43 26.02
N ASN A 322 -2.89 19.06 26.74
CA ASN A 322 -2.96 19.13 28.20
C ASN A 322 -3.90 18.07 28.80
N GLN A 323 -3.62 17.65 30.04
CA GLN A 323 -4.33 16.55 30.71
C GLN A 323 -5.86 16.69 30.66
N LYS A 324 -6.37 17.88 31.05
CA LYS A 324 -7.82 18.14 31.12
C LYS A 324 -8.48 18.12 29.75
N GLY A 325 -7.79 18.67 28.73
CA GLY A 325 -8.30 18.68 27.35
C GLY A 325 -8.40 17.28 26.78
N MET A 326 -7.39 16.42 27.05
CA MET A 326 -7.39 15.03 26.60
C MET A 326 -8.50 14.21 27.28
N ASP A 327 -8.68 14.33 28.61
CA ASP A 327 -9.79 13.68 29.35
C ASP A 327 -11.15 14.09 28.77
N GLN A 328 -11.35 15.39 28.48
CA GLN A 328 -12.60 15.86 27.89
C GLN A 328 -12.83 15.28 26.48
N MET A 329 -11.80 15.23 25.63
CA MET A 329 -11.94 14.65 24.29
C MET A 329 -12.25 13.15 24.35
N MET A 330 -11.71 12.41 25.34
CA MET A 330 -12.05 11.00 25.57
C MET A 330 -13.52 10.84 25.98
N ALA A 331 -14.01 11.70 26.88
CA ALA A 331 -15.41 11.72 27.28
C ALA A 331 -16.34 12.05 26.11
N ASP A 332 -15.97 13.03 25.28
CA ASP A 332 -16.76 13.45 24.12
C ASP A 332 -16.88 12.33 23.07
N ILE A 333 -15.76 11.69 22.69
CA ILE A 333 -15.82 10.60 21.70
C ILE A 333 -16.59 9.39 22.23
N HIS A 334 -16.46 9.04 23.50
CA HIS A 334 -17.27 8.01 24.11
C HIS A 334 -18.77 8.35 24.03
N SER A 335 -19.14 9.60 24.36
CA SER A 335 -20.53 10.06 24.31
C SER A 335 -21.16 9.97 22.92
N MET A 336 -20.35 10.04 21.88
CA MET A 336 -20.75 9.85 20.48
C MET A 336 -20.70 8.38 20.03
N GLY A 337 -20.22 7.47 20.86
CA GLY A 337 -20.13 6.03 20.59
C GLY A 337 -18.82 5.58 19.93
N GLY A 338 -17.79 6.45 19.88
CA GLY A 338 -16.45 6.07 19.44
C GLY A 338 -15.74 5.15 20.44
N GLU A 339 -14.63 4.56 20.01
CA GLU A 339 -14.02 3.41 20.69
C GLU A 339 -12.56 3.65 21.07
N LEU A 340 -11.89 4.62 20.41
CA LEU A 340 -10.46 4.89 20.58
C LEU A 340 -10.20 6.40 20.56
N PHE A 341 -9.33 6.85 21.45
CA PHE A 341 -8.76 8.21 21.41
C PHE A 341 -7.27 8.13 21.12
N VAL A 342 -6.79 8.93 20.16
CA VAL A 342 -5.38 9.01 19.78
C VAL A 342 -4.82 10.40 20.11
N MET A 343 -3.90 10.47 21.06
CA MET A 343 -3.13 11.67 21.34
C MET A 343 -2.05 11.83 20.29
N ASP A 344 -2.11 12.90 19.50
CA ASP A 344 -1.18 13.22 18.42
C ASP A 344 0.08 13.95 18.93
N ASP A 345 0.84 14.60 18.05
CA ASP A 345 2.10 15.27 18.33
C ASP A 345 1.95 16.38 19.40
N GLY A 346 2.99 16.56 20.21
CA GLY A 346 3.03 17.64 21.22
C GLY A 346 3.11 17.19 22.68
N TRP A 347 3.16 15.89 23.00
CA TRP A 347 3.10 15.38 24.38
C TRP A 347 4.45 15.26 25.09
N PHE A 348 5.58 15.44 24.40
CA PHE A 348 6.93 15.10 24.87
C PHE A 348 7.89 16.30 24.86
N GLY A 349 9.10 16.09 25.36
CA GLY A 349 10.17 17.05 25.43
C GLY A 349 10.27 17.75 26.80
N THR A 350 11.42 17.66 27.43
CA THR A 350 11.67 18.23 28.79
C THR A 350 12.56 19.48 28.73
N LYS A 351 13.77 19.35 28.20
CA LYS A 351 14.68 20.50 28.00
C LYS A 351 14.15 21.43 26.90
N TYR A 352 13.62 20.84 25.87
CA TYR A 352 13.00 21.49 24.72
C TYR A 352 11.54 21.00 24.63
N PRO A 353 10.55 21.74 25.19
CA PRO A 353 9.14 21.32 25.11
C PRO A 353 8.63 21.31 23.65
N ARG A 354 7.91 20.23 23.27
CA ARG A 354 7.33 20.08 21.93
C ARG A 354 6.08 20.97 21.79
N VAL A 355 6.30 22.22 21.43
CA VAL A 355 5.25 23.23 21.20
C VAL A 355 5.14 23.69 19.75
N THR A 356 6.07 23.26 18.92
CA THR A 356 6.14 23.49 17.47
C THR A 356 6.87 22.33 16.79
N ASP A 357 6.88 22.31 15.47
CA ASP A 357 7.67 21.34 14.66
C ASP A 357 9.20 21.47 14.84
N ASN A 358 9.69 22.55 15.45
CA ASN A 358 11.09 22.96 15.34
C ASN A 358 11.98 22.43 16.45
N CYS A 359 11.45 21.69 17.43
CA CYS A 359 12.21 21.21 18.57
C CYS A 359 11.70 19.89 19.14
N ALA A 360 12.51 19.29 19.98
CA ALA A 360 12.24 18.11 20.82
C ALA A 360 12.08 16.77 20.07
N LEU A 361 11.91 16.73 18.74
CA LEU A 361 11.77 15.47 18.04
C LEU A 361 13.00 14.60 18.27
N GLY A 362 12.79 13.37 18.76
CA GLY A 362 13.82 12.47 19.29
C GLY A 362 13.83 12.34 20.81
N ASP A 363 13.24 13.28 21.54
CA ASP A 363 13.23 13.34 23.00
C ASP A 363 11.91 12.76 23.57
N TRP A 364 11.75 11.46 23.50
CA TRP A 364 10.50 10.73 23.80
C TRP A 364 10.22 10.62 25.33
N VAL A 365 10.30 11.75 26.02
CA VAL A 365 10.03 11.88 27.45
C VAL A 365 8.83 12.80 27.64
N VAL A 366 7.86 12.36 28.42
CA VAL A 366 6.61 13.11 28.67
C VAL A 366 6.90 14.51 29.23
N ASP A 367 6.27 15.52 28.64
CA ASP A 367 6.24 16.87 29.22
C ASP A 367 5.24 16.90 30.41
N THR A 368 5.78 16.85 31.61
CA THR A 368 4.97 16.85 32.85
C THR A 368 4.30 18.19 33.16
N LYS A 369 4.64 19.27 32.46
CA LYS A 369 3.90 20.54 32.56
C LYS A 369 2.57 20.45 31.81
N LYS A 370 2.57 19.80 30.64
CA LYS A 370 1.36 19.51 29.85
C LYS A 370 0.53 18.38 30.46
N LEU A 371 1.22 17.33 30.88
CA LEU A 371 0.64 16.08 31.40
C LEU A 371 1.15 15.79 32.81
N PRO A 372 0.63 16.47 33.84
CA PRO A 372 1.12 16.32 35.22
C PRO A 372 1.05 14.89 35.75
N ASN A 373 0.06 14.11 35.31
CA ASN A 373 -0.13 12.73 35.72
C ASN A 373 0.55 11.72 34.74
N GLY A 374 1.31 12.23 33.76
CA GLY A 374 1.98 11.42 32.74
C GLY A 374 1.02 10.64 31.84
N ILE A 375 1.56 9.70 31.07
CA ILE A 375 0.77 8.80 30.21
C ILE A 375 -0.12 7.88 31.06
N GLU A 376 0.33 7.46 32.25
CA GLU A 376 -0.51 6.67 33.15
C GLU A 376 -1.81 7.40 33.54
N GLY A 377 -1.73 8.72 33.76
CA GLY A 377 -2.92 9.55 33.99
C GLY A 377 -3.89 9.49 32.82
N LEU A 378 -3.40 9.58 31.58
CA LEU A 378 -4.23 9.48 30.36
C LEU A 378 -4.84 8.08 30.18
N LEU A 379 -4.11 7.01 30.52
CA LEU A 379 -4.64 5.66 30.48
C LEU A 379 -5.76 5.46 31.53
N ASN A 380 -5.63 6.07 32.71
CA ASN A 380 -6.68 6.09 33.71
C ASN A 380 -7.91 6.87 33.23
N ASP A 381 -7.70 8.01 32.59
CA ASP A 381 -8.76 8.81 31.97
C ASP A 381 -9.47 8.02 30.85
N ALA A 382 -8.71 7.28 30.02
CA ALA A 382 -9.26 6.42 28.97
C ALA A 382 -10.13 5.28 29.54
N ARG A 383 -9.64 4.59 30.59
CA ARG A 383 -10.42 3.54 31.30
C ARG A 383 -11.70 4.12 31.89
N LYS A 384 -11.63 5.27 32.55
CA LYS A 384 -12.78 5.99 33.11
C LYS A 384 -13.81 6.32 32.05
N ASN A 385 -13.36 6.78 30.88
CA ASN A 385 -14.20 7.16 29.76
C ASN A 385 -14.53 5.98 28.82
N GLN A 386 -14.15 4.75 29.17
CA GLN A 386 -14.44 3.53 28.41
C GLN A 386 -14.01 3.57 26.95
N VAL A 387 -12.87 4.19 26.67
CA VAL A 387 -12.22 4.22 25.34
C VAL A 387 -10.83 3.63 25.43
N LYS A 388 -10.34 3.07 24.31
CA LYS A 388 -8.94 2.70 24.15
C LYS A 388 -8.09 3.95 24.00
N PHE A 389 -6.79 3.83 24.26
CA PHE A 389 -5.83 4.92 24.11
C PHE A 389 -4.78 4.60 23.07
N GLY A 390 -4.46 5.59 22.23
CA GLY A 390 -3.39 5.57 21.23
C GLY A 390 -2.47 6.79 21.36
N ILE A 391 -1.28 6.66 20.78
CA ILE A 391 -0.24 7.69 20.86
C ILE A 391 0.48 7.85 19.52
N TRP A 392 0.86 9.10 19.20
CA TRP A 392 1.67 9.45 18.04
C TRP A 392 3.15 9.40 18.36
N ILE A 393 3.96 8.91 17.42
CA ILE A 393 5.41 8.94 17.44
C ILE A 393 5.98 9.19 16.02
N GLU A 394 7.17 9.78 15.94
CA GLU A 394 7.96 9.94 14.71
C GLU A 394 9.43 9.54 14.99
N PRO A 395 9.70 8.25 15.24
CA PRO A 395 10.96 7.83 15.84
C PRO A 395 12.14 7.73 14.87
N GLU A 396 11.88 7.87 13.56
CA GLU A 396 12.92 7.90 12.51
C GLU A 396 13.55 9.27 12.31
N MET A 397 13.08 10.29 13.02
CA MET A 397 13.43 11.69 12.82
C MET A 397 13.92 12.34 14.11
N THR A 398 14.64 13.45 13.97
CA THR A 398 15.05 14.31 15.08
C THR A 398 15.08 15.78 14.66
N ASN A 399 14.99 16.69 15.62
CA ASN A 399 15.30 18.10 15.37
C ASN A 399 16.75 18.43 15.79
N THR A 400 17.35 19.43 15.16
CA THR A 400 18.63 19.98 15.61
C THR A 400 18.56 20.52 17.04
N THR A 401 17.37 21.00 17.46
CA THR A 401 17.07 21.41 18.84
C THR A 401 16.41 20.26 19.59
N SER A 402 17.21 19.25 19.96
CA SER A 402 16.81 18.09 20.76
C SER A 402 17.99 17.57 21.58
N MET A 403 17.70 16.93 22.71
CA MET A 403 18.73 16.24 23.51
C MET A 403 19.33 15.05 22.74
N LEU A 404 18.54 14.40 21.89
CA LEU A 404 19.02 13.31 21.04
C LEU A 404 20.15 13.80 20.11
N TYR A 405 19.90 14.90 19.38
CA TYR A 405 20.89 15.44 18.45
C TYR A 405 22.10 16.00 19.15
N GLU A 406 21.94 16.64 20.32
CA GLU A 406 23.08 17.09 21.15
C GLU A 406 24.01 15.92 21.52
N LYS A 407 23.44 14.77 21.84
CA LYS A 407 24.18 13.59 22.28
C LYS A 407 24.72 12.76 21.12
N HIS A 408 23.97 12.69 20.00
CA HIS A 408 24.27 11.82 18.87
C HIS A 408 24.12 12.55 17.51
N PRO A 409 24.93 13.60 17.24
CA PRO A 409 24.91 14.27 15.95
C PRO A 409 25.42 13.39 14.80
N ASP A 410 26.06 12.26 15.14
CA ASP A 410 26.56 11.23 14.24
C ASP A 410 25.50 10.22 13.79
N TRP A 411 24.27 10.29 14.34
CA TRP A 411 23.17 9.36 14.01
C TRP A 411 22.30 9.83 12.87
N VAL A 412 22.48 11.04 12.37
CA VAL A 412 21.67 11.58 11.28
C VAL A 412 22.29 11.28 9.91
N ILE A 413 21.41 11.13 8.92
CA ILE A 413 21.84 11.06 7.52
C ILE A 413 22.45 12.40 7.13
N LYS A 414 23.72 12.33 6.71
CA LYS A 414 24.52 13.49 6.33
C LYS A 414 25.63 13.04 5.37
N ALA A 415 25.72 13.72 4.22
CA ALA A 415 26.83 13.43 3.30
C ALA A 415 28.18 13.78 3.93
N PRO A 416 29.23 12.93 3.78
CA PRO A 416 30.54 13.22 4.27
C PRO A 416 31.05 14.58 3.77
N LYS A 417 31.69 15.36 4.66
CA LYS A 417 32.28 16.68 4.37
C LYS A 417 31.29 17.75 3.88
N ARG A 418 29.99 17.58 4.10
CA ARG A 418 28.95 18.57 3.80
C ARG A 418 28.10 18.83 5.05
N ASP A 419 27.48 19.99 5.10
CA ASP A 419 26.51 20.28 6.15
C ASP A 419 25.24 19.43 5.98
N ALA A 420 24.55 19.18 7.10
CA ALA A 420 23.27 18.52 7.05
C ALA A 420 22.24 19.38 6.31
N VAL A 421 21.42 18.77 5.46
CA VAL A 421 20.30 19.46 4.83
C VAL A 421 19.09 19.35 5.75
N LEU A 422 18.65 20.49 6.25
CA LEU A 422 17.55 20.58 7.19
C LEU A 422 16.22 20.60 6.46
N GLY A 423 15.31 19.74 6.86
CA GLY A 423 13.94 19.69 6.38
C GLY A 423 12.99 20.49 7.26
N ARG A 424 11.74 20.19 7.20
CA ARG A 424 10.58 20.75 7.90
C ARG A 424 10.91 21.76 9.00
N GLY A 425 10.51 23.02 8.80
CA GLY A 425 10.81 24.12 9.72
C GLY A 425 12.28 24.49 9.84
N GLY A 426 13.14 24.00 8.94
CA GLY A 426 14.58 24.27 8.95
C GLY A 426 15.34 23.61 10.09
N THR A 427 14.80 22.56 10.72
CA THR A 427 15.40 21.91 11.91
C THR A 427 15.35 20.38 11.89
N GLN A 428 14.51 19.78 11.05
CA GLN A 428 14.28 18.33 11.07
C GLN A 428 15.34 17.57 10.26
N LEU A 429 15.76 16.42 10.78
CA LEU A 429 16.75 15.52 10.21
C LEU A 429 16.25 14.06 10.28
N VAL A 430 16.68 13.24 9.32
CA VAL A 430 16.40 11.78 9.29
C VAL A 430 17.52 11.05 10.02
N LEU A 431 17.15 10.12 10.91
CA LEU A 431 18.08 9.22 11.58
C LEU A 431 18.54 8.12 10.64
N ASP A 432 19.81 7.74 10.70
CA ASP A 432 20.44 6.75 9.81
C ASP A 432 20.16 5.32 10.26
N LEU A 433 19.07 4.72 9.77
CA LEU A 433 18.70 3.33 10.06
C LEU A 433 19.62 2.28 9.42
N SER A 434 20.61 2.66 8.61
CA SER A 434 21.70 1.75 8.24
C SER A 434 22.58 1.39 9.46
N ASN A 435 22.59 2.24 10.51
CA ASN A 435 23.32 2.07 11.75
C ASN A 435 22.53 1.22 12.77
N PRO A 436 23.05 0.05 13.22
CA PRO A 436 22.37 -0.78 14.21
C PRO A 436 22.06 -0.08 15.54
N LYS A 437 22.87 0.90 15.98
CA LYS A 437 22.61 1.67 17.20
C LYS A 437 21.34 2.56 17.04
N VAL A 438 21.13 3.08 15.85
CA VAL A 438 19.91 3.84 15.53
C VAL A 438 18.71 2.90 15.44
N GLN A 439 18.87 1.70 14.88
CA GLN A 439 17.81 0.68 14.90
C GLN A 439 17.41 0.32 16.34
N ASP A 440 18.39 0.16 17.24
CA ASP A 440 18.13 -0.11 18.67
C ASP A 440 17.43 1.05 19.36
N PHE A 441 17.80 2.29 19.03
CA PHE A 441 17.11 3.47 19.56
C PHE A 441 15.65 3.53 19.09
N VAL A 442 15.38 3.38 17.79
CA VAL A 442 14.02 3.43 17.24
C VAL A 442 13.15 2.30 17.79
N PHE A 443 13.69 1.08 17.88
CA PHE A 443 13.01 -0.02 18.58
C PHE A 443 12.74 0.34 20.04
N GLY A 444 13.73 0.91 20.73
CA GLY A 444 13.64 1.29 22.15
C GLY A 444 12.56 2.34 22.43
N VAL A 445 12.25 3.24 21.49
CA VAL A 445 11.15 4.20 21.62
C VAL A 445 9.82 3.47 21.82
N VAL A 446 9.52 2.50 20.95
CA VAL A 446 8.30 1.70 21.03
C VAL A 446 8.34 0.74 22.22
N ASP A 447 9.46 0.08 22.42
CA ASP A 447 9.65 -0.91 23.48
C ASP A 447 9.47 -0.31 24.88
N ASN A 448 10.03 0.87 25.11
CA ASN A 448 9.88 1.59 26.38
C ASN A 448 8.42 2.03 26.62
N LEU A 449 7.73 2.53 25.59
CA LEU A 449 6.34 2.93 25.68
C LEU A 449 5.45 1.73 26.03
N LEU A 450 5.50 0.66 25.22
CA LEU A 450 4.60 -0.49 25.36
C LEU A 450 4.94 -1.39 26.56
N THR A 451 6.21 -1.46 26.99
CA THR A 451 6.60 -2.18 28.21
C THR A 451 6.11 -1.45 29.45
N LYS A 452 6.24 -0.11 29.46
CA LYS A 452 5.82 0.69 30.61
C LYS A 452 4.30 0.91 30.65
N TYR A 453 3.67 0.99 29.50
CA TYR A 453 2.26 1.32 29.33
C TYR A 453 1.57 0.28 28.41
N PRO A 454 1.36 -0.95 28.88
CA PRO A 454 0.84 -2.05 28.05
C PRO A 454 -0.59 -1.85 27.55
N ASP A 455 -1.34 -0.90 28.13
CA ASP A 455 -2.71 -0.57 27.71
C ASP A 455 -2.77 0.40 26.53
N ILE A 456 -1.63 0.83 25.99
CA ILE A 456 -1.59 1.53 24.70
C ILE A 456 -2.01 0.54 23.61
N ALA A 457 -3.17 0.78 23.00
CA ALA A 457 -3.77 -0.09 21.99
C ALA A 457 -3.40 0.29 20.54
N TYR A 458 -2.89 1.52 20.33
CA TYR A 458 -2.68 2.07 19.01
C TYR A 458 -1.48 3.02 18.96
N ILE A 459 -0.71 2.94 17.89
CA ILE A 459 0.39 3.85 17.58
C ILE A 459 0.15 4.48 16.20
N LYS A 460 0.14 5.82 16.13
CA LYS A 460 0.29 6.55 14.88
C LYS A 460 1.78 6.81 14.68
N TRP A 461 2.38 6.13 13.71
CA TRP A 461 3.81 6.25 13.37
C TRP A 461 3.98 7.14 12.17
N ASP A 462 4.62 8.28 12.37
CA ASP A 462 4.83 9.28 11.35
C ASP A 462 6.27 9.31 10.82
N ALA A 463 6.48 9.94 9.65
CA ALA A 463 7.78 10.24 9.06
C ALA A 463 7.68 11.45 8.10
N ASN A 464 7.90 12.63 8.62
CA ASN A 464 7.54 13.89 7.94
C ASN A 464 8.66 14.47 7.07
N MET A 465 9.77 13.75 6.87
CA MET A 465 10.90 14.24 6.08
C MET A 465 11.40 13.19 5.09
N ALA A 466 11.69 13.60 3.86
CA ALA A 466 12.42 12.81 2.87
C ALA A 466 13.93 12.79 3.18
N ILE A 467 14.66 11.82 2.65
CA ILE A 467 16.13 11.81 2.70
C ILE A 467 16.64 12.80 1.66
N MET A 468 16.97 14.01 2.10
CA MET A 468 17.37 15.12 1.23
C MET A 468 18.87 15.20 0.95
N ASN A 469 19.69 14.50 1.73
CA ASN A 469 21.15 14.54 1.61
C ASN A 469 21.72 13.14 1.75
N HIS A 470 21.98 12.51 0.60
CA HIS A 470 22.48 11.14 0.54
C HIS A 470 23.88 11.03 1.15
N GLY A 471 23.97 10.36 2.27
CA GLY A 471 25.23 10.05 2.91
C GLY A 471 25.04 9.50 4.32
N SER A 472 25.81 8.50 4.68
CA SER A 472 25.83 7.88 6.00
C SER A 472 27.14 8.17 6.71
N GLN A 473 27.05 8.53 7.99
CA GLN A 473 28.21 8.65 8.86
C GLN A 473 28.66 7.28 9.41
N TYR A 474 27.86 6.25 9.20
CA TYR A 474 28.10 4.88 9.63
C TYR A 474 28.69 3.99 8.51
N LEU A 475 28.15 4.08 7.28
CA LEU A 475 28.59 3.28 6.16
C LEU A 475 30.02 3.64 5.72
N SER A 476 30.78 2.63 5.27
CA SER A 476 32.11 2.85 4.70
C SER A 476 32.06 3.76 3.46
N ALA A 477 33.18 4.37 3.10
CA ALA A 477 33.27 5.20 1.90
C ALA A 477 32.91 4.41 0.62
N GLY A 478 33.22 3.11 0.57
CA GLY A 478 32.89 2.24 -0.54
C GLY A 478 31.42 1.82 -0.61
N ASP A 479 30.69 1.91 0.53
CA ASP A 479 29.31 1.43 0.64
C ASP A 479 28.29 2.57 0.74
N GLN A 480 28.67 3.82 0.44
CA GLN A 480 27.76 4.98 0.53
C GLN A 480 26.55 4.83 -0.40
N SER A 481 26.67 4.18 -1.55
CA SER A 481 25.58 3.87 -2.47
C SER A 481 24.54 2.90 -1.89
N HIS A 482 24.89 2.16 -0.82
CA HIS A 482 23.96 1.25 -0.16
C HIS A 482 22.93 1.96 0.74
N LEU A 483 23.07 3.26 1.03
CA LEU A 483 22.30 3.96 2.08
C LEU A 483 20.79 3.72 1.97
N TYR A 484 20.19 3.96 0.81
CA TYR A 484 18.75 3.78 0.67
C TYR A 484 18.29 2.34 0.93
N ILE A 485 19.04 1.36 0.41
CA ILE A 485 18.74 -0.07 0.61
C ILE A 485 18.96 -0.45 2.08
N ALA A 486 20.09 -0.06 2.65
CA ALA A 486 20.45 -0.37 4.05
C ALA A 486 19.49 0.30 5.06
N TYR A 487 19.02 1.52 4.77
CA TYR A 487 18.01 2.21 5.57
C TYR A 487 16.73 1.37 5.69
N HIS A 488 16.18 0.92 4.55
CA HIS A 488 14.94 0.15 4.54
C HIS A 488 15.11 -1.27 5.08
N GLN A 489 16.29 -1.90 4.90
CA GLN A 489 16.62 -3.15 5.57
C GLN A 489 16.69 -2.98 7.09
N GLY A 490 17.25 -1.86 7.56
CA GLY A 490 17.28 -1.50 8.98
C GLY A 490 15.89 -1.22 9.54
N PHE A 491 15.08 -0.48 8.80
CA PHE A 491 13.69 -0.21 9.15
C PHE A 491 12.87 -1.51 9.28
N ALA A 492 12.97 -2.40 8.28
CA ALA A 492 12.28 -3.69 8.31
C ALA A 492 12.67 -4.52 9.55
N LYS A 493 13.96 -4.57 9.91
CA LYS A 493 14.42 -5.26 11.13
C LYS A 493 13.81 -4.67 12.40
N VAL A 494 13.66 -3.34 12.48
CA VAL A 494 12.99 -2.67 13.62
C VAL A 494 11.53 -3.09 13.71
N ILE A 495 10.79 -3.05 12.59
CA ILE A 495 9.39 -3.42 12.53
C ILE A 495 9.19 -4.90 12.86
N ASP A 496 10.02 -5.79 12.34
CA ASP A 496 9.97 -7.23 12.64
C ASP A 496 10.16 -7.49 14.15
N ARG A 497 11.11 -6.79 14.79
CA ARG A 497 11.32 -6.86 16.25
C ARG A 497 10.12 -6.37 17.03
N ILE A 498 9.48 -5.27 16.61
CA ILE A 498 8.28 -4.73 17.24
C ILE A 498 7.14 -5.76 17.11
N ARG A 499 6.87 -6.26 15.93
CA ARG A 499 5.78 -7.22 15.66
C ARG A 499 5.99 -8.56 16.34
N ALA A 500 7.23 -9.02 16.48
CA ALA A 500 7.56 -10.25 17.23
C ALA A 500 7.20 -10.12 18.72
N LYS A 501 7.38 -8.93 19.32
CA LYS A 501 7.12 -8.68 20.73
C LYS A 501 5.71 -8.18 21.03
N TYR A 502 5.18 -7.28 20.19
CA TYR A 502 3.91 -6.57 20.39
C TYR A 502 2.93 -6.90 19.26
N LYS A 503 2.30 -8.06 19.35
CA LYS A 503 1.45 -8.61 18.28
C LYS A 503 0.09 -7.93 18.16
N ASP A 504 -0.44 -7.37 19.26
CA ASP A 504 -1.83 -6.91 19.33
C ASP A 504 -2.00 -5.40 19.14
N VAL A 505 -0.91 -4.61 19.20
CA VAL A 505 -0.97 -3.16 18.99
C VAL A 505 -1.26 -2.85 17.52
N VAL A 506 -2.24 -2.00 17.30
CA VAL A 506 -2.53 -1.47 15.95
C VAL A 506 -1.52 -0.36 15.63
N ILE A 507 -0.89 -0.41 14.47
CA ILE A 507 0.05 0.63 14.03
C ILE A 507 -0.44 1.22 12.71
N GLN A 508 -0.73 2.53 12.73
CA GLN A 508 -1.03 3.31 11.54
C GLN A 508 0.25 3.91 10.98
N CYS A 509 0.44 3.79 9.67
CA CYS A 509 1.48 4.49 8.95
C CYS A 509 1.00 5.90 8.57
N CYS A 510 1.78 6.90 8.95
CA CYS A 510 1.69 8.26 8.44
C CYS A 510 3.06 8.69 7.89
N ALA A 511 3.09 9.57 6.93
CA ALA A 511 4.30 10.22 6.43
C ALA A 511 3.92 11.55 5.77
N SER A 512 3.54 12.54 6.56
CA SER A 512 2.83 13.73 6.10
C SER A 512 1.62 13.32 5.23
N GLY A 513 0.67 12.61 5.81
CA GLY A 513 -0.42 11.98 5.06
C GLY A 513 -0.01 10.64 4.42
N GLY A 514 -0.36 10.47 3.15
CA GLY A 514 -0.18 9.25 2.37
C GLY A 514 1.22 8.99 1.83
N GLY A 515 2.25 9.70 2.32
CA GLY A 515 3.60 9.61 1.77
C GLY A 515 4.27 8.23 1.85
N ARG A 516 3.68 7.27 2.57
CA ARG A 516 4.11 5.86 2.62
C ARG A 516 2.94 4.87 2.46
N ALA A 517 1.92 5.25 1.71
CA ALA A 517 0.82 4.36 1.36
C ALA A 517 1.29 3.34 0.32
N ASN A 518 1.89 2.24 0.76
CA ASN A 518 2.40 1.16 -0.09
C ASN A 518 2.39 -0.20 0.63
N TRP A 519 2.44 -1.27 -0.13
CA TRP A 519 2.39 -2.64 0.40
C TRP A 519 3.63 -3.03 1.22
N GLY A 520 4.78 -2.40 0.98
CA GLY A 520 5.99 -2.62 1.77
C GLY A 520 5.80 -2.18 3.22
N MET A 521 5.16 -1.04 3.46
CA MET A 521 4.81 -0.56 4.80
C MET A 521 3.73 -1.43 5.45
N LEU A 522 2.65 -1.74 4.70
CA LEU A 522 1.52 -2.51 5.23
C LEU A 522 1.90 -3.93 5.68
N ARG A 523 3.03 -4.47 5.24
CA ARG A 523 3.56 -5.75 5.75
C ARG A 523 3.86 -5.73 7.25
N GLY A 524 4.09 -4.56 7.83
CA GLY A 524 4.32 -4.38 9.28
C GLY A 524 3.32 -3.44 9.95
N PHE A 525 2.41 -2.85 9.19
CA PHE A 525 1.41 -1.90 9.67
C PHE A 525 -0.01 -2.42 9.41
N ASP A 526 -0.98 -1.79 10.04
CA ASP A 526 -2.38 -2.21 9.98
C ASP A 526 -3.19 -1.35 9.01
N GLU A 527 -2.83 -0.09 8.90
CA GLU A 527 -3.52 0.92 8.11
C GLU A 527 -2.58 2.10 7.82
N PHE A 528 -3.01 3.00 6.95
CA PHE A 528 -2.30 4.26 6.70
C PHE A 528 -3.24 5.45 6.71
N TRP A 529 -2.68 6.62 7.01
CA TRP A 529 -3.34 7.91 6.84
C TRP A 529 -3.31 8.28 5.36
N VAL A 530 -4.48 8.42 4.74
CA VAL A 530 -4.58 8.61 3.28
C VAL A 530 -4.02 9.95 2.85
N SER A 531 -4.29 11.01 3.62
CA SER A 531 -3.84 12.37 3.35
C SER A 531 -4.02 13.25 4.58
N ASP A 532 -3.12 14.22 4.76
CA ASP A 532 -3.30 15.33 5.72
C ASP A 532 -4.43 16.26 5.31
N ASN A 533 -4.86 16.20 4.06
CA ASN A 533 -6.04 16.92 3.59
C ASN A 533 -7.31 16.15 3.95
N THR A 534 -8.04 16.65 4.91
CA THR A 534 -9.30 16.07 5.40
C THR A 534 -10.55 16.66 4.75
N ASP A 535 -10.41 17.49 3.71
CA ASP A 535 -11.55 18.02 2.96
C ASP A 535 -12.35 16.88 2.30
N ALA A 536 -13.62 16.74 2.70
CA ALA A 536 -14.45 15.61 2.28
C ALA A 536 -14.57 15.49 0.76
N MET A 537 -14.68 16.62 0.02
CA MET A 537 -14.79 16.60 -1.43
C MET A 537 -13.50 16.08 -2.08
N GLN A 538 -12.34 16.54 -1.65
CA GLN A 538 -11.06 16.07 -2.19
C GLN A 538 -10.74 14.64 -1.75
N ARG A 539 -11.15 14.23 -0.54
CA ARG A 539 -11.00 12.85 -0.08
C ARG A 539 -11.74 11.83 -0.95
N ILE A 540 -12.84 12.21 -1.60
CA ILE A 540 -13.51 11.32 -2.57
C ILE A 540 -12.55 10.95 -3.71
N TYR A 541 -11.83 11.91 -4.30
CA TYR A 541 -10.85 11.63 -5.34
C TYR A 541 -9.69 10.77 -4.84
N MET A 542 -9.09 11.14 -3.71
CA MET A 542 -7.95 10.43 -3.13
C MET A 542 -8.33 9.00 -2.72
N GLN A 543 -9.46 8.82 -2.02
CA GLN A 543 -9.93 7.49 -1.58
C GLN A 543 -10.36 6.62 -2.76
N TYR A 544 -10.98 7.23 -3.79
CA TYR A 544 -11.34 6.50 -5.00
C TYR A 544 -10.10 5.95 -5.71
N GLY A 545 -9.10 6.80 -5.99
CA GLY A 545 -7.86 6.36 -6.64
C GLY A 545 -7.11 5.34 -5.79
N THR A 546 -6.89 5.63 -4.50
CA THR A 546 -6.20 4.73 -3.56
C THR A 546 -6.89 3.36 -3.47
N SER A 547 -8.23 3.30 -3.60
CA SER A 547 -9.00 2.05 -3.57
C SER A 547 -8.73 1.09 -4.74
N TYR A 548 -7.99 1.53 -5.77
CA TYR A 548 -7.56 0.60 -6.83
C TYR A 548 -6.65 -0.50 -6.28
N PHE A 549 -5.85 -0.17 -5.29
CA PHE A 549 -4.86 -1.09 -4.75
C PHE A 549 -5.13 -1.49 -3.29
N PHE A 550 -5.72 -0.60 -2.47
CA PHE A 550 -5.80 -0.81 -1.03
C PHE A 550 -7.25 -0.98 -0.54
N PRO A 551 -7.50 -1.93 0.39
CA PRO A 551 -8.83 -2.17 0.96
C PRO A 551 -9.24 -1.05 1.93
N ALA A 552 -10.55 -0.84 2.09
CA ALA A 552 -11.10 0.19 2.99
C ALA A 552 -10.59 0.09 4.44
N ILE A 553 -10.36 -1.13 4.94
CA ILE A 553 -9.82 -1.37 6.30
C ILE A 553 -8.44 -0.72 6.51
N ALA A 554 -7.65 -0.55 5.44
CA ALA A 554 -6.34 0.07 5.50
C ALA A 554 -6.36 1.60 5.30
N MET A 555 -7.48 2.17 4.84
CA MET A 555 -7.62 3.58 4.48
C MET A 555 -8.33 4.36 5.58
N ALA A 556 -7.57 5.08 6.43
CA ALA A 556 -8.16 5.93 7.46
C ALA A 556 -8.86 7.15 6.86
N SER A 557 -10.10 7.39 7.27
CA SER A 557 -10.96 8.46 6.78
C SER A 557 -11.69 9.14 7.93
N HIS A 558 -11.46 10.45 8.12
CA HIS A 558 -11.91 11.18 9.30
C HIS A 558 -12.92 12.27 8.98
N ILE A 559 -13.87 12.46 9.88
CA ILE A 559 -14.75 13.64 9.94
C ILE A 559 -13.92 14.78 10.53
N SER A 560 -13.79 15.89 9.78
CA SER A 560 -13.01 17.07 10.18
C SER A 560 -13.88 18.31 10.41
N ALA A 561 -13.27 19.38 10.91
CA ALA A 561 -13.92 20.67 11.10
C ALA A 561 -14.18 21.42 9.78
N VAL A 562 -15.04 22.41 9.82
CA VAL A 562 -15.24 23.39 8.73
C VAL A 562 -15.18 24.83 9.29
N PRO A 563 -14.65 25.79 8.52
CA PRO A 563 -13.97 25.61 7.24
C PRO A 563 -12.78 24.65 7.36
N ASN A 564 -12.59 23.78 6.35
CA ASN A 564 -11.45 22.86 6.34
C ASN A 564 -10.13 23.64 6.40
N HIS A 565 -9.19 23.21 7.23
CA HIS A 565 -7.96 23.97 7.49
C HIS A 565 -6.97 23.96 6.31
N THR A 566 -7.07 23.00 5.38
CA THR A 566 -6.18 22.91 4.21
C THR A 566 -6.72 23.72 3.03
N VAL A 567 -8.01 23.58 2.70
CA VAL A 567 -8.61 24.17 1.49
C VAL A 567 -9.71 25.19 1.78
N PHE A 568 -9.99 25.47 3.05
CA PHE A 568 -10.98 26.46 3.52
C PHE A 568 -12.42 26.23 3.01
N ARG A 569 -12.75 25.00 2.55
CA ARG A 569 -14.09 24.64 2.12
C ARG A 569 -14.97 24.36 3.32
N THR A 570 -16.25 24.76 3.17
CA THR A 570 -17.32 24.44 4.12
C THR A 570 -18.32 23.50 3.45
N THR A 571 -18.47 22.29 3.99
CA THR A 571 -19.46 21.28 3.58
C THR A 571 -20.36 20.94 4.76
N SER A 572 -21.52 20.35 4.50
CA SER A 572 -22.42 19.89 5.57
C SER A 572 -21.73 18.78 6.40
N LEU A 573 -22.14 18.66 7.67
CA LEU A 573 -21.64 17.58 8.52
C LEU A 573 -21.98 16.20 7.96
N LYS A 574 -23.22 16.04 7.44
CA LYS A 574 -23.62 14.81 6.77
C LYS A 574 -22.68 14.43 5.62
N TYR A 575 -22.31 15.36 4.73
CA TYR A 575 -21.41 15.06 3.62
C TYR A 575 -20.02 14.57 4.11
N ARG A 576 -19.49 15.20 5.16
CA ARG A 576 -18.23 14.77 5.81
C ARG A 576 -18.35 13.38 6.44
N ILE A 577 -19.47 13.10 7.09
CA ILE A 577 -19.79 11.79 7.67
C ILE A 577 -19.83 10.72 6.58
N ASP A 578 -20.62 10.92 5.52
CA ASP A 578 -20.82 9.92 4.47
C ASP A 578 -19.51 9.60 3.70
N VAL A 579 -18.63 10.60 3.52
CA VAL A 579 -17.31 10.37 2.95
C VAL A 579 -16.44 9.57 3.93
N ALA A 580 -16.43 9.93 5.21
CA ALA A 580 -15.62 9.22 6.20
C ALA A 580 -16.08 7.77 6.40
N MET A 581 -17.40 7.51 6.34
CA MET A 581 -17.98 6.16 6.45
C MET A 581 -17.62 5.22 5.27
N SER A 582 -17.12 5.76 4.15
CA SER A 582 -16.72 4.92 3.00
C SER A 582 -15.34 4.28 3.16
N GLY A 583 -14.64 4.59 4.23
CA GLY A 583 -13.36 4.01 4.62
C GLY A 583 -13.38 3.53 6.07
N ARG A 584 -12.22 3.53 6.71
CA ARG A 584 -12.07 3.27 8.13
C ARG A 584 -12.41 4.56 8.89
N LEU A 585 -13.63 4.61 9.44
CA LEU A 585 -14.19 5.80 10.07
C LEU A 585 -13.38 6.25 11.29
N GLY A 586 -13.08 7.54 11.35
CA GLY A 586 -12.59 8.26 12.51
C GLY A 586 -13.04 9.71 12.51
N MET A 587 -12.57 10.46 13.49
CA MET A 587 -12.80 11.90 13.65
C MET A 587 -11.47 12.62 13.91
N GLU A 588 -11.35 13.83 13.40
CA GLU A 588 -10.22 14.72 13.63
C GLU A 588 -10.74 16.15 13.76
N ILE A 589 -11.34 16.44 14.91
CA ILE A 589 -12.08 17.67 15.19
C ILE A 589 -12.02 17.93 16.70
N GLN A 590 -12.22 19.19 17.10
CA GLN A 590 -12.39 19.56 18.51
C GLN A 590 -13.88 19.45 18.91
N PRO A 591 -14.30 18.39 19.66
CA PRO A 591 -15.71 18.17 19.95
C PRO A 591 -16.39 19.26 20.79
N LYS A 592 -15.63 20.01 21.63
CA LYS A 592 -16.18 21.14 22.39
C LYS A 592 -16.72 22.26 21.52
N ASN A 593 -16.30 22.34 20.25
CA ASN A 593 -16.75 23.34 19.28
C ASN A 593 -17.99 22.89 18.49
N MET A 594 -18.43 21.64 18.68
CA MET A 594 -19.64 21.09 18.03
C MET A 594 -20.88 21.41 18.85
N THR A 595 -22.00 21.65 18.17
CA THR A 595 -23.31 21.79 18.82
C THR A 595 -23.81 20.44 19.31
N ASP A 596 -24.84 20.44 20.17
CA ASP A 596 -25.46 19.21 20.66
C ASP A 596 -26.14 18.44 19.52
N GLU A 597 -26.72 19.13 18.53
CA GLU A 597 -27.30 18.56 17.32
C GLU A 597 -26.23 17.88 16.45
N GLU A 598 -25.08 18.51 16.26
CA GLU A 598 -23.94 17.94 15.53
C GLU A 598 -23.40 16.68 16.24
N LYS A 599 -23.26 16.72 17.56
CA LYS A 599 -22.88 15.54 18.34
C LYS A 599 -23.92 14.43 18.26
N ALA A 600 -25.21 14.77 18.26
CA ALA A 600 -26.29 13.78 18.10
C ALA A 600 -26.27 13.14 16.71
N LEU A 601 -26.01 13.93 15.66
CA LEU A 601 -25.86 13.42 14.30
C LEU A 601 -24.64 12.46 14.19
N CYS A 602 -23.48 12.83 14.75
CA CYS A 602 -22.31 11.95 14.80
C CYS A 602 -22.60 10.66 15.58
N ARG A 603 -23.31 10.73 16.70
CA ARG A 603 -23.70 9.54 17.47
C ARG A 603 -24.56 8.58 16.65
N LYS A 604 -25.56 9.11 15.94
CA LYS A 604 -26.40 8.32 15.03
C LYS A 604 -25.53 7.67 13.95
N ALA A 605 -24.69 8.43 13.25
CA ALA A 605 -23.83 7.96 12.17
C ALA A 605 -22.83 6.90 12.64
N ILE A 606 -22.22 7.08 13.82
CA ILE A 606 -21.33 6.08 14.42
C ILE A 606 -22.08 4.76 14.72
N SER A 607 -23.32 4.86 15.22
CA SER A 607 -24.16 3.67 15.45
C SER A 607 -24.49 2.95 14.13
N GLU A 608 -24.85 3.69 13.09
CA GLU A 608 -25.12 3.16 11.75
C GLU A 608 -23.84 2.58 11.11
N TYR A 609 -22.69 3.25 11.28
CA TYR A 609 -21.42 2.71 10.79
C TYR A 609 -21.05 1.38 11.46
N LYS A 610 -21.28 1.20 12.76
CA LYS A 610 -21.06 -0.08 13.45
C LYS A 610 -21.88 -1.22 12.84
N GLU A 611 -23.08 -0.93 12.32
CA GLU A 611 -23.91 -1.92 11.61
C GLU A 611 -23.30 -2.31 10.24
N ILE A 612 -22.78 -1.31 9.49
CA ILE A 612 -22.27 -1.51 8.14
C ILE A 612 -20.76 -1.78 8.10
N ARG A 613 -20.01 -1.51 9.18
CA ARG A 613 -18.55 -1.64 9.29
C ARG A 613 -18.00 -2.95 8.75
N PRO A 614 -18.58 -4.14 9.05
CA PRO A 614 -18.09 -5.40 8.51
C PRO A 614 -18.17 -5.46 6.98
N VAL A 615 -19.20 -4.85 6.39
CA VAL A 615 -19.37 -4.81 4.93
C VAL A 615 -18.37 -3.85 4.29
N VAL A 616 -18.17 -2.68 4.88
CA VAL A 616 -17.23 -1.66 4.37
C VAL A 616 -15.79 -2.16 4.47
N GLN A 617 -15.38 -2.69 5.62
CA GLN A 617 -13.99 -3.05 5.87
C GLN A 617 -13.58 -4.39 5.21
N PHE A 618 -14.51 -5.33 5.03
CA PHE A 618 -14.20 -6.66 4.52
C PHE A 618 -14.88 -7.02 3.20
N GLY A 619 -15.87 -6.25 2.75
CA GLY A 619 -16.61 -6.50 1.52
C GLY A 619 -15.79 -6.27 0.24
N ASP A 620 -16.30 -6.81 -0.84
CA ASP A 620 -15.79 -6.60 -2.19
C ASP A 620 -16.19 -5.20 -2.69
N LEU A 621 -15.21 -4.41 -3.09
CA LEU A 621 -15.45 -3.05 -3.63
C LEU A 621 -15.82 -3.10 -5.11
N TYR A 622 -16.84 -2.32 -5.46
CA TYR A 622 -17.24 -2.00 -6.83
C TYR A 622 -17.29 -0.49 -7.01
N ARG A 623 -16.51 0.05 -7.93
CA ARG A 623 -16.56 1.43 -8.34
C ARG A 623 -17.62 1.58 -9.45
N LEU A 624 -18.58 2.47 -9.27
CA LEU A 624 -19.75 2.57 -10.13
C LEU A 624 -19.72 3.83 -11.01
N VAL A 625 -19.32 4.97 -10.42
CA VAL A 625 -19.13 6.23 -11.12
C VAL A 625 -17.85 6.86 -10.67
N SER A 626 -16.96 7.13 -11.61
CA SER A 626 -15.66 7.73 -11.34
C SER A 626 -15.78 9.24 -11.11
N PRO A 627 -15.16 9.82 -10.07
CA PRO A 627 -15.09 11.26 -9.90
C PRO A 627 -14.27 11.95 -11.00
N TYR A 628 -13.43 11.20 -11.71
CA TYR A 628 -12.58 11.69 -12.80
C TYR A 628 -13.32 11.79 -14.16
N ASP A 629 -14.54 11.25 -14.27
CA ASP A 629 -15.33 11.30 -15.52
C ASP A 629 -16.02 12.66 -15.77
N ASN A 630 -15.72 13.68 -14.95
CA ASN A 630 -16.23 15.05 -15.06
C ASN A 630 -17.78 15.19 -15.09
N GLN A 631 -18.49 14.20 -14.53
CA GLN A 631 -19.94 14.22 -14.43
C GLN A 631 -20.46 14.90 -13.15
N GLY A 632 -19.55 15.43 -12.32
CA GLY A 632 -19.88 16.02 -11.02
C GLY A 632 -20.46 15.04 -10.00
N LEU A 633 -20.17 13.75 -10.18
CA LEU A 633 -20.65 12.65 -9.35
C LEU A 633 -19.54 11.67 -9.04
N SER A 634 -19.69 10.94 -7.94
CA SER A 634 -18.95 9.71 -7.66
C SER A 634 -19.87 8.69 -6.97
N SER A 635 -19.64 7.41 -7.22
CA SER A 635 -20.38 6.34 -6.55
C SER A 635 -19.52 5.08 -6.45
N ILE A 636 -19.59 4.45 -5.29
CA ILE A 636 -18.97 3.15 -5.02
C ILE A 636 -19.93 2.29 -4.21
N MET A 637 -19.68 1.00 -4.16
CA MET A 637 -20.37 0.11 -3.22
C MET A 637 -19.47 -1.00 -2.71
N TYR A 638 -19.76 -1.47 -1.51
CA TYR A 638 -19.16 -2.66 -0.91
C TYR A 638 -20.21 -3.75 -0.82
N VAL A 639 -19.85 -4.97 -1.16
CA VAL A 639 -20.73 -6.15 -1.12
C VAL A 639 -20.08 -7.22 -0.27
N SER A 640 -20.81 -7.76 0.70
CA SER A 640 -20.34 -8.88 1.52
C SER A 640 -20.05 -10.12 0.67
N GLU A 641 -19.11 -10.97 1.08
CA GLU A 641 -18.73 -12.19 0.34
C GLU A 641 -19.93 -13.10 0.07
N ALA A 642 -20.85 -13.23 1.04
CA ALA A 642 -22.09 -14.00 0.90
C ALA A 642 -23.15 -13.32 0.02
N LYS A 643 -22.89 -12.11 -0.45
CA LYS A 643 -23.82 -11.28 -1.23
C LYS A 643 -25.20 -11.14 -0.58
N ASN A 644 -25.22 -11.07 0.74
CA ASN A 644 -26.45 -10.86 1.50
C ASN A 644 -26.57 -9.43 2.08
N LYS A 645 -25.48 -8.68 2.08
CA LYS A 645 -25.41 -7.30 2.54
C LYS A 645 -24.58 -6.46 1.60
N ALA A 646 -24.99 -5.22 1.38
CA ALA A 646 -24.20 -4.27 0.60
C ALA A 646 -24.39 -2.84 1.14
N VAL A 647 -23.38 -1.99 0.92
CA VAL A 647 -23.44 -0.57 1.24
C VAL A 647 -23.12 0.21 -0.01
N PHE A 648 -24.02 1.06 -0.43
CA PHE A 648 -23.92 1.89 -1.62
C PHE A 648 -23.72 3.34 -1.21
N TYR A 649 -22.76 4.01 -1.81
CA TYR A 649 -22.44 5.43 -1.61
C TYR A 649 -22.63 6.20 -2.89
N TRP A 650 -23.25 7.36 -2.78
CA TRP A 650 -23.40 8.31 -3.86
C TRP A 650 -23.06 9.71 -3.36
N TRP A 651 -22.20 10.41 -4.11
CA TRP A 651 -21.77 11.77 -3.80
C TRP A 651 -21.96 12.67 -5.01
N LYS A 652 -22.56 13.83 -4.80
CA LYS A 652 -22.60 14.92 -5.75
C LYS A 652 -21.43 15.85 -5.46
N LEU A 653 -20.57 16.06 -6.46
CA LEU A 653 -19.35 16.85 -6.36
C LEU A 653 -19.54 18.28 -6.87
N ALA A 654 -20.42 18.46 -7.86
CA ALA A 654 -20.73 19.76 -8.45
C ALA A 654 -22.16 19.77 -9.03
N ASN A 655 -22.71 20.96 -9.17
CA ASN A 655 -23.96 21.19 -9.89
C ASN A 655 -23.66 21.62 -11.32
N PHE A 656 -24.31 20.98 -12.28
CA PHE A 656 -24.29 21.38 -13.69
C PHE A 656 -25.70 21.70 -14.15
N TYR A 657 -25.86 22.82 -14.86
CA TYR A 657 -27.15 23.22 -15.41
C TYR A 657 -27.51 22.30 -16.59
N ASN A 658 -28.79 21.85 -16.64
CA ASN A 658 -29.35 21.00 -17.70
C ASN A 658 -28.61 19.65 -17.93
N VAL A 659 -27.98 19.07 -16.91
CA VAL A 659 -27.44 17.72 -16.99
C VAL A 659 -28.47 16.72 -16.46
N HIS A 660 -28.87 15.76 -17.29
CA HIS A 660 -29.59 14.57 -16.85
C HIS A 660 -28.65 13.53 -16.38
N LEU A 661 -28.67 13.20 -15.10
CA LEU A 661 -27.84 12.16 -14.54
C LEU A 661 -28.44 10.79 -14.89
N PRO A 662 -27.64 9.86 -15.39
CA PRO A 662 -28.10 8.50 -15.60
C PRO A 662 -28.42 7.83 -14.25
N ARG A 663 -29.31 6.84 -14.28
CA ARG A 663 -29.49 5.97 -13.12
C ARG A 663 -28.18 5.29 -12.77
N VAL A 664 -27.88 5.18 -11.47
CA VAL A 664 -26.68 4.49 -11.01
C VAL A 664 -26.98 2.99 -10.92
N LYS A 665 -26.34 2.22 -11.78
CA LYS A 665 -26.42 0.77 -11.75
C LYS A 665 -25.49 0.24 -10.68
N MET A 666 -25.97 -0.70 -9.88
CA MET A 666 -25.17 -1.41 -8.87
C MET A 666 -24.35 -2.54 -9.50
N ALA A 667 -23.43 -3.12 -8.73
CA ALA A 667 -22.63 -4.24 -9.18
C ALA A 667 -22.37 -5.24 -8.05
N GLY A 668 -22.06 -6.49 -8.40
CA GLY A 668 -21.64 -7.50 -7.45
C GLY A 668 -22.74 -8.18 -6.63
N LEU A 669 -23.97 -7.75 -6.75
CA LEU A 669 -25.10 -8.38 -6.07
C LEU A 669 -25.40 -9.79 -6.64
N ASP A 670 -26.20 -10.54 -5.92
CA ASP A 670 -26.81 -11.78 -6.43
C ASP A 670 -28.08 -11.41 -7.19
N GLU A 671 -28.14 -11.72 -8.48
CA GLU A 671 -29.27 -11.35 -9.35
C GLU A 671 -30.62 -11.94 -8.91
N ASN A 672 -30.58 -13.08 -8.19
CA ASN A 672 -31.77 -13.82 -7.75
C ASN A 672 -32.27 -13.44 -6.35
N LYS A 673 -31.50 -12.68 -5.58
CA LYS A 673 -31.91 -12.25 -4.23
C LYS A 673 -32.71 -10.96 -4.31
N MET A 674 -33.66 -10.82 -3.40
CA MET A 674 -34.36 -9.56 -3.12
C MET A 674 -33.59 -8.80 -2.03
N TYR A 675 -33.37 -7.54 -2.24
CA TYR A 675 -32.65 -6.66 -1.30
C TYR A 675 -33.58 -5.56 -0.81
N LYS A 676 -33.82 -5.54 0.50
CA LYS A 676 -34.48 -4.43 1.17
C LYS A 676 -33.50 -3.28 1.36
N ILE A 677 -33.93 -2.08 1.01
CA ILE A 677 -33.10 -0.88 1.09
C ILE A 677 -33.44 -0.09 2.36
N LYS A 678 -32.40 0.30 3.10
CA LYS A 678 -32.45 1.25 4.22
C LYS A 678 -31.51 2.41 3.89
N GLU A 679 -32.03 3.63 3.84
CA GLU A 679 -31.21 4.83 3.71
C GLU A 679 -30.64 5.20 5.09
N LEU A 680 -29.32 5.38 5.15
CA LEU A 680 -28.62 5.80 6.34
C LEU A 680 -28.50 7.32 6.38
N ASP A 681 -28.51 7.89 7.60
CA ASP A 681 -28.30 9.31 7.83
C ASP A 681 -29.20 10.21 6.96
N VAL A 682 -30.51 9.92 6.96
CA VAL A 682 -31.52 10.61 6.14
C VAL A 682 -31.51 12.12 6.36
N ILE A 683 -31.54 12.89 5.28
CA ILE A 683 -31.57 14.37 5.30
C ILE A 683 -32.96 14.88 5.59
N ASP A 684 -33.11 15.79 6.56
CA ASP A 684 -34.33 16.52 6.88
C ASP A 684 -35.58 15.63 7.00
N ASN A 685 -35.40 14.37 7.41
CA ASN A 685 -36.49 13.35 7.45
C ASN A 685 -37.16 13.11 6.08
N LYS A 686 -36.44 13.35 4.98
CA LYS A 686 -36.91 13.11 3.61
C LYS A 686 -36.09 11.99 2.97
N PRO A 687 -36.44 10.72 3.19
CA PRO A 687 -35.75 9.59 2.57
C PRO A 687 -36.01 9.56 1.05
N LEU A 688 -35.14 8.80 0.35
CA LEU A 688 -35.37 8.50 -1.06
C LEU A 688 -36.59 7.59 -1.25
N ASP A 689 -37.15 7.62 -2.44
CA ASP A 689 -38.33 6.78 -2.82
C ASP A 689 -38.06 5.28 -2.67
N CYS A 690 -36.81 4.86 -2.69
CA CYS A 690 -36.41 3.46 -2.49
C CYS A 690 -36.35 3.01 -1.02
N GLU A 691 -36.46 3.93 -0.07
CA GLU A 691 -36.45 3.62 1.37
C GLU A 691 -37.51 2.59 1.74
N GLY A 692 -37.13 1.54 2.45
CA GLY A 692 -37.99 0.46 2.92
C GLY A 692 -38.53 -0.47 1.82
N LYS A 693 -38.20 -0.24 0.55
CA LYS A 693 -38.61 -1.09 -0.58
C LYS A 693 -37.59 -2.20 -0.87
N SER A 694 -38.10 -3.30 -1.45
CA SER A 694 -37.29 -4.42 -1.87
C SER A 694 -37.21 -4.53 -3.39
N TYR A 695 -35.98 -4.74 -3.90
CA TYR A 695 -35.70 -4.87 -5.33
C TYR A 695 -34.82 -6.12 -5.57
N SER A 696 -35.01 -6.81 -6.70
CA SER A 696 -34.09 -7.88 -7.07
C SER A 696 -32.71 -7.34 -7.38
N GLY A 697 -31.68 -8.12 -7.07
CA GLY A 697 -30.31 -7.77 -7.45
C GLY A 697 -30.18 -7.54 -8.95
N LYS A 698 -30.90 -8.31 -9.78
CA LYS A 698 -30.96 -8.10 -11.22
C LYS A 698 -31.51 -6.70 -11.58
N TYR A 699 -32.59 -6.26 -10.96
CA TYR A 699 -33.14 -4.91 -11.18
C TYR A 699 -32.11 -3.84 -10.82
N LEU A 700 -31.47 -3.95 -9.67
CA LEU A 700 -30.48 -2.99 -9.20
C LEU A 700 -29.23 -2.93 -10.10
N MET A 701 -28.82 -4.05 -10.66
CA MET A 701 -27.65 -4.12 -11.55
C MET A 701 -27.95 -3.71 -13.00
N GLU A 702 -29.14 -4.04 -13.52
CA GLU A 702 -29.47 -3.76 -14.92
C GLU A 702 -30.18 -2.41 -15.12
N HIS A 703 -31.10 -2.07 -14.22
CA HIS A 703 -31.88 -0.84 -14.28
C HIS A 703 -31.29 0.28 -13.42
N GLY A 704 -30.80 -0.03 -12.22
CA GLY A 704 -30.24 0.93 -11.27
C GLY A 704 -31.29 1.75 -10.55
N LEU A 705 -30.79 2.67 -9.71
CA LEU A 705 -31.62 3.62 -8.95
C LEU A 705 -31.48 5.04 -9.51
N GLU A 706 -32.57 5.77 -9.48
CA GLU A 706 -32.58 7.19 -9.75
C GLU A 706 -32.19 7.95 -8.49
N MET A 707 -31.15 8.77 -8.62
CA MET A 707 -30.61 9.55 -7.52
C MET A 707 -31.07 11.01 -7.64
N PRO A 708 -31.13 11.76 -6.52
CA PRO A 708 -31.70 13.13 -6.52
C PRO A 708 -30.99 14.05 -7.51
N TYR A 709 -31.77 14.77 -8.30
CA TYR A 709 -31.29 15.72 -9.28
C TYR A 709 -31.38 17.18 -8.80
N VAL A 710 -30.69 18.08 -9.47
CA VAL A 710 -30.51 19.51 -9.13
C VAL A 710 -31.80 20.32 -9.11
N HIS A 711 -32.86 19.88 -9.82
CA HIS A 711 -34.12 20.63 -9.92
C HIS A 711 -35.02 20.60 -8.68
N GLU A 712 -34.74 19.74 -7.71
CA GLU A 712 -35.40 19.73 -6.40
C GLU A 712 -34.84 20.77 -5.43
N VAL A 713 -34.00 21.66 -5.93
CA VAL A 713 -33.33 22.68 -5.14
C VAL A 713 -34.25 23.86 -4.90
N ASP A 714 -34.49 24.21 -3.64
CA ASP A 714 -34.95 25.55 -3.27
C ASP A 714 -33.98 26.59 -3.86
N TRP A 715 -34.48 27.42 -4.77
CA TRP A 715 -33.76 28.53 -5.33
C TRP A 715 -33.18 29.39 -4.20
N GLY A 716 -31.86 29.33 -4.00
CA GLY A 716 -31.15 30.05 -2.93
C GLY A 716 -30.41 29.19 -1.93
N LYS A 717 -30.57 27.85 -1.93
CA LYS A 717 -29.72 26.93 -1.15
C LYS A 717 -28.59 26.40 -2.01
N LYS A 718 -27.37 26.55 -1.54
CA LYS A 718 -26.20 25.94 -2.19
C LYS A 718 -26.22 24.44 -1.92
N ASN A 719 -26.54 23.63 -2.94
CA ASN A 719 -26.59 22.17 -2.86
C ASN A 719 -25.42 21.50 -3.62
N ASP A 720 -24.30 22.21 -3.77
CA ASP A 720 -23.05 21.52 -4.06
C ASP A 720 -22.77 20.58 -2.90
N TRP A 721 -22.09 19.47 -3.15
CA TRP A 721 -21.63 18.52 -2.12
C TRP A 721 -22.77 17.93 -1.27
N SER A 722 -23.65 17.17 -1.90
CA SER A 722 -24.63 16.34 -1.23
C SER A 722 -24.31 14.85 -1.37
N SER A 723 -24.84 14.03 -0.48
CA SER A 723 -24.53 12.59 -0.44
C SER A 723 -25.71 11.75 -0.01
N ARG A 724 -25.71 10.47 -0.41
CA ARG A 724 -26.65 9.44 0.02
C ARG A 724 -25.90 8.14 0.31
N VAL A 725 -26.30 7.45 1.35
CA VAL A 725 -25.76 6.14 1.71
C VAL A 725 -26.93 5.18 1.87
N LEU A 726 -26.87 4.05 1.15
CA LEU A 726 -27.90 3.02 1.20
C LEU A 726 -27.30 1.71 1.72
N TYR A 727 -27.94 1.14 2.71
CA TYR A 727 -27.67 -0.21 3.18
C TYR A 727 -28.69 -1.17 2.58
N LEU A 728 -28.21 -2.24 1.99
CA LEU A 728 -29.01 -3.26 1.34
C LEU A 728 -28.83 -4.59 2.11
N GLU A 729 -29.96 -5.21 2.44
CA GLU A 729 -29.97 -6.52 3.10
C GLU A 729 -30.87 -7.48 2.33
N ALA A 730 -30.36 -8.67 2.01
CA ALA A 730 -31.10 -9.71 1.32
C ALA A 730 -32.19 -10.31 2.26
N GLU A 731 -33.42 -10.44 1.74
CA GLU A 731 -34.57 -11.04 2.41
C GLU A 731 -34.59 -12.58 2.27
#